data_4e3228181f54b59e8ae7821cd975ad18
#
_entry.id   4e3228181f54b59e8ae7821cd975ad18
#
_cell.length_a   1.000
_cell.length_b   1.000
_cell.length_c   1.000
_cell.angle_alpha   90.00
_cell.angle_beta   90.00
_cell.angle_gamma   90.00
#
_symmetry.space_group_name_H-M   'P 1'
#
loop_
_entity.id
_entity.type
_entity.pdbx_description
1 polymer ?
#
loop_
_entity_poly.entity_id
_entity_poly.type
_entity_poly.pdbx_seq_one_letter_code
_entity_poly.pdbx_strand_id
1 'polypeptide(L)'
;MGCTCSQPQQARSQARRHRPEYAIVDSNSCGLIMKKGHRVHLKSVEVEVQVKGYVATVTSTLQYVNEEELPVEALFVLPLPAEAALCHFSTKIADQEVVAEVHDKQKVQEIYADALRSGQQTFFWGETQESPGVFRLAVGNLPPKESTAVTLIYVIELAVQADDGLRFCLPSVLNPQCASTNIVACTCKVPYTLSLGIHITSSIPVSRVVSSCSLEPLIYLNTAQTQAKVSLSPGHKFNRDVEMLLYYKDAHQPTAIVEAGLPNAKQGSLMGDSLVMLSLSPEFPEEVVSSFGERGEFILVMDQSGSMAGSLMRNAKETLLLLLKSLPLGCYFNIYGFGSDFKSFFRKSVAYTQKTMEKAAEKVQAMEADMVGTEILKPLKHIYKQDHLPDHPKQVFLFTDGDVKNTKEILDLVRTHSRSHRCFTFGIGQFAGTALITGMAREGRGFAQFITSKDRLQLKVMQSLSFALQPAVVDISVKWTLPEGMSVTTLSPPLNVLFQGQRALLYAQLTGESSGSDEGTVTVHYSLEGQPVRNQFTFCLKAAEDTGLGIHRLAARSLIQSLEMEHREKKDESLREQVVELSVQSGVSSSFTAFLAVHKGSGQPVKGPLVRDAIPASYLEYDEEYDSDPGHQGKPCELYIPSSWHSPVCEYSVRASASPHCPAQREPYLDLVSLQKAAGNWDLEAKLFDVLGKTEKELAKQKPLQVDSAVWATVLALIWLHGFRTAEQEEWKFIAMKATSWIRSQKVENLSECVQAGNAVLGCRVEEERLTYICPRHCHYYH
;
A
#
# COMPACT_ATOMS: atom_id res chain seq x y z
N MET A 1 37.86 43.36 -65.70
CA MET A 1 37.07 42.30 -66.39
C MET A 1 36.88 41.20 -65.39
N GLY A 2 35.82 41.20 -64.61
CA GLY A 2 35.54 40.24 -63.55
C GLY A 2 34.18 39.60 -63.87
N CYS A 3 34.17 38.29 -64.01
CA CYS A 3 32.94 37.50 -64.12
C CYS A 3 32.53 37.08 -62.73
N THR A 4 31.41 37.57 -62.31
CA THR A 4 30.72 37.12 -61.10
C THR A 4 29.78 35.96 -61.43
N CYS A 5 30.06 34.80 -60.94
CA CYS A 5 29.22 33.61 -61.01
C CYS A 5 28.22 33.61 -59.83
N SER A 6 26.93 33.80 -60.17
CA SER A 6 25.86 33.73 -59.22
C SER A 6 25.46 32.25 -58.94
N GLN A 7 25.54 31.77 -57.73
CA GLN A 7 24.94 30.50 -57.31
C GLN A 7 23.48 30.73 -56.89
N PRO A 8 22.56 29.81 -57.19
CA PRO A 8 21.16 29.95 -56.79
C PRO A 8 21.00 29.55 -55.29
N GLN A 9 20.40 30.45 -54.53
CA GLN A 9 19.94 30.19 -53.18
C GLN A 9 18.83 29.14 -53.19
N GLN A 10 19.11 27.97 -52.66
CA GLN A 10 18.09 26.99 -52.27
C GLN A 10 17.31 27.53 -51.08
N ALA A 11 16.05 27.84 -51.31
CA ALA A 11 15.07 28.13 -50.27
C ALA A 11 14.86 26.87 -49.39
N ARG A 12 15.46 26.85 -48.21
CA ARG A 12 15.09 25.90 -47.15
C ARG A 12 13.73 26.30 -46.58
N SER A 13 12.68 25.62 -47.03
CA SER A 13 11.37 25.68 -46.37
C SER A 13 11.53 25.17 -44.93
N GLN A 14 11.44 26.08 -43.97
CA GLN A 14 11.27 25.74 -42.55
C GLN A 14 9.89 25.08 -42.40
N ALA A 15 9.85 23.74 -42.42
CA ALA A 15 8.74 23.00 -41.92
C ALA A 15 8.68 23.26 -40.39
N ARG A 16 7.81 24.15 -39.96
CA ARG A 16 7.40 24.27 -38.56
C ARG A 16 6.87 22.90 -38.14
N ARG A 17 7.66 22.14 -37.36
CA ARG A 17 7.17 20.97 -36.64
C ARG A 17 6.11 21.48 -35.67
N HIS A 18 4.84 21.35 -36.04
CA HIS A 18 3.76 21.42 -35.10
C HIS A 18 3.99 20.25 -34.10
N ARG A 19 4.38 20.56 -32.87
CA ARG A 19 4.23 19.62 -31.74
C ARG A 19 2.72 19.39 -31.60
N PRO A 20 2.22 18.15 -31.67
CA PRO A 20 0.85 17.88 -31.31
C PRO A 20 0.66 18.25 -29.84
N GLU A 21 -0.21 19.18 -29.55
CA GLU A 21 -0.74 19.43 -28.21
C GLU A 21 -1.57 18.20 -27.83
N TYR A 22 -0.91 17.20 -27.22
CA TYR A 22 -1.63 16.27 -26.40
C TYR A 22 -2.00 17.02 -25.12
N ALA A 23 -3.28 17.17 -24.86
CA ALA A 23 -3.74 17.45 -23.51
C ALA A 23 -3.04 16.42 -22.60
N ILE A 24 -2.24 16.91 -21.65
CA ILE A 24 -1.64 16.08 -20.61
C ILE A 24 -2.82 15.33 -20.00
N VAL A 25 -2.92 14.02 -20.26
CA VAL A 25 -3.93 13.17 -19.61
C VAL A 25 -3.53 13.21 -18.15
N ASP A 26 -4.26 14.00 -17.39
CA ASP A 26 -4.05 14.18 -15.97
C ASP A 26 -4.02 12.79 -15.35
N SER A 27 -3.09 12.52 -14.43
CA SER A 27 -2.97 11.23 -13.72
C SER A 27 -4.28 10.78 -13.06
N ASN A 28 -5.25 11.67 -12.96
CA ASN A 28 -6.58 11.46 -12.42
C ASN A 28 -7.64 11.01 -13.43
N SER A 29 -7.29 10.80 -14.70
CA SER A 29 -8.25 10.39 -15.74
C SER A 29 -8.30 8.88 -15.85
N CYS A 30 -9.37 8.24 -15.34
CA CYS A 30 -9.60 6.80 -15.41
C CYS A 30 -10.82 6.46 -16.29
N GLY A 31 -10.85 5.24 -16.82
CA GLY A 31 -11.90 4.75 -17.73
C GLY A 31 -11.51 4.86 -19.19
N LEU A 32 -12.50 4.85 -20.07
CA LEU A 32 -12.31 4.96 -21.51
C LEU A 32 -12.30 6.44 -21.93
N ILE A 33 -11.16 6.94 -22.41
CA ILE A 33 -10.89 8.35 -22.63
C ILE A 33 -10.62 8.60 -24.13
N MET A 34 -11.34 9.54 -24.73
CA MET A 34 -11.12 9.99 -26.11
C MET A 34 -9.85 10.86 -26.22
N LYS A 35 -9.27 10.95 -27.41
CA LYS A 35 -8.10 11.80 -27.71
C LYS A 35 -8.20 13.25 -27.22
N LYS A 36 -9.41 13.81 -27.20
CA LYS A 36 -9.67 15.18 -26.71
C LYS A 36 -9.78 15.30 -25.20
N GLY A 37 -9.49 14.23 -24.44
CA GLY A 37 -9.61 14.20 -22.99
C GLY A 37 -11.04 14.00 -22.47
N HIS A 38 -12.04 13.89 -23.34
CA HIS A 38 -13.41 13.57 -22.94
C HIS A 38 -13.53 12.07 -22.67
N ARG A 39 -14.37 11.70 -21.70
CA ARG A 39 -14.65 10.29 -21.38
C ARG A 39 -15.76 9.75 -22.28
N VAL A 40 -15.61 8.50 -22.71
CA VAL A 40 -16.70 7.75 -23.35
C VAL A 40 -17.73 7.41 -22.28
N HIS A 41 -19.03 7.46 -22.62
CA HIS A 41 -20.11 7.24 -21.67
C HIS A 41 -20.09 5.82 -21.10
N LEU A 42 -19.89 5.69 -19.79
CA LEU A 42 -19.94 4.42 -19.04
C LEU A 42 -21.37 4.14 -18.62
N LYS A 43 -21.94 2.98 -18.99
CA LYS A 43 -23.29 2.53 -18.64
C LYS A 43 -23.36 1.66 -17.41
N SER A 44 -22.45 0.68 -17.31
CA SER A 44 -22.43 -0.25 -16.17
C SER A 44 -21.04 -0.74 -15.90
N VAL A 45 -20.80 -1.07 -14.64
CA VAL A 45 -19.62 -1.77 -14.12
C VAL A 45 -20.14 -3.02 -13.40
N GLU A 46 -19.71 -4.17 -13.85
CA GLU A 46 -19.99 -5.46 -13.24
C GLU A 46 -18.69 -6.09 -12.77
N VAL A 47 -18.62 -6.41 -11.47
CA VAL A 47 -17.42 -6.97 -10.86
C VAL A 47 -17.79 -8.27 -10.17
N GLU A 48 -17.12 -9.34 -10.58
CA GLU A 48 -17.20 -10.66 -9.95
C GLU A 48 -15.85 -10.98 -9.29
N VAL A 49 -15.89 -11.28 -8.00
CA VAL A 49 -14.71 -11.62 -7.21
C VAL A 49 -14.82 -13.07 -6.73
N GLN A 50 -13.86 -13.88 -7.10
CA GLN A 50 -13.75 -15.26 -6.63
C GLN A 50 -12.60 -15.33 -5.62
N VAL A 51 -12.93 -15.49 -4.35
CA VAL A 51 -11.97 -15.65 -3.26
C VAL A 51 -11.73 -17.14 -3.02
N LYS A 52 -10.49 -17.59 -3.12
CA LYS A 52 -10.03 -18.94 -2.78
C LYS A 52 -9.00 -18.87 -1.67
N GLY A 53 -9.44 -19.15 -0.46
CA GLY A 53 -8.61 -18.94 0.74
C GLY A 53 -8.20 -17.46 0.88
N TYR A 54 -6.99 -17.14 0.49
CA TYR A 54 -6.37 -15.82 0.66
C TYR A 54 -6.13 -15.05 -0.64
N VAL A 55 -6.55 -15.65 -1.75
CA VAL A 55 -6.35 -15.13 -3.10
C VAL A 55 -7.68 -14.74 -3.72
N ALA A 56 -7.76 -13.58 -4.33
CA ALA A 56 -8.93 -13.11 -5.05
C ALA A 56 -8.63 -12.99 -6.55
N THR A 57 -9.46 -13.63 -7.37
CA THR A 57 -9.53 -13.41 -8.81
C THR A 57 -10.68 -12.44 -9.08
N VAL A 58 -10.36 -11.29 -9.67
CA VAL A 58 -11.31 -10.20 -9.92
C VAL A 58 -11.56 -10.10 -11.42
N THR A 59 -12.80 -10.28 -11.81
CA THR A 59 -13.27 -10.05 -13.18
C THR A 59 -14.10 -8.80 -13.21
N SER A 60 -13.67 -7.80 -13.98
CA SER A 60 -14.40 -6.53 -14.13
C SER A 60 -14.80 -6.33 -15.57
N THR A 61 -16.10 -6.13 -15.81
CA THR A 61 -16.67 -5.84 -17.13
C THR A 61 -17.30 -4.46 -17.10
N LEU A 62 -16.81 -3.57 -17.97
CA LEU A 62 -17.25 -2.20 -18.08
C LEU A 62 -17.94 -1.99 -19.43
N GLN A 63 -19.20 -1.57 -19.40
CA GLN A 63 -20.00 -1.32 -20.59
C GLN A 63 -19.97 0.18 -20.94
N TYR A 64 -19.44 0.49 -22.10
CA TYR A 64 -19.38 1.85 -22.64
C TYR A 64 -20.26 1.99 -23.88
N VAL A 65 -20.64 3.21 -24.19
CA VAL A 65 -21.35 3.56 -25.43
C VAL A 65 -20.73 4.79 -26.03
N ASN A 66 -20.43 4.71 -27.33
CA ASN A 66 -20.06 5.88 -28.10
C ASN A 66 -21.31 6.67 -28.47
N GLU A 67 -21.59 7.78 -27.78
CA GLU A 67 -22.75 8.63 -28.05
C GLU A 67 -22.52 9.64 -29.20
N GLU A 68 -21.29 9.72 -29.72
CA GLU A 68 -20.93 10.60 -30.81
C GLU A 68 -21.51 10.11 -32.17
N GLU A 69 -21.61 11.01 -33.11
CA GLU A 69 -22.06 10.72 -34.49
C GLU A 69 -20.91 10.17 -35.38
N LEU A 70 -19.67 10.23 -34.87
CA LEU A 70 -18.48 9.80 -35.58
C LEU A 70 -17.78 8.69 -34.79
N PRO A 71 -17.00 7.84 -35.46
CA PRO A 71 -16.13 6.88 -34.79
C PRO A 71 -15.13 7.58 -33.88
N VAL A 72 -14.88 7.03 -32.70
CA VAL A 72 -14.02 7.61 -31.64
C VAL A 72 -12.86 6.70 -31.33
N GLU A 73 -11.64 7.23 -31.38
CA GLU A 73 -10.48 6.57 -30.78
C GLU A 73 -10.44 6.80 -29.30
N ALA A 74 -10.25 5.73 -28.55
CA ALA A 74 -10.24 5.78 -27.10
C ALA A 74 -9.09 4.97 -26.48
N LEU A 75 -8.57 5.52 -25.40
CA LEU A 75 -7.57 4.92 -24.51
C LEU A 75 -8.26 4.48 -23.23
N PHE A 76 -8.12 3.22 -22.87
CA PHE A 76 -8.57 2.72 -21.56
C PHE A 76 -7.46 2.92 -20.54
N VAL A 77 -7.79 3.54 -19.39
CA VAL A 77 -6.86 3.80 -18.30
C VAL A 77 -7.49 3.31 -17.00
N LEU A 78 -6.80 2.44 -16.29
CA LEU A 78 -7.26 1.94 -14.99
C LEU A 78 -6.08 1.73 -14.04
N PRO A 79 -6.09 2.32 -12.84
CA PRO A 79 -5.15 1.97 -11.79
C PRO A 79 -5.51 0.60 -11.23
N LEU A 80 -4.50 -0.26 -11.11
CA LEU A 80 -4.58 -1.56 -10.47
C LEU A 80 -3.69 -1.57 -9.22
N PRO A 81 -4.01 -2.40 -8.20
CA PRO A 81 -3.07 -2.64 -7.11
C PRO A 81 -1.70 -3.09 -7.65
N ALA A 82 -0.61 -2.55 -7.10
CA ALA A 82 0.74 -2.84 -7.60
C ALA A 82 1.10 -4.34 -7.53
N GLU A 83 0.49 -5.05 -6.59
CA GLU A 83 0.60 -6.50 -6.39
C GLU A 83 -0.28 -7.33 -7.34
N ALA A 84 -1.21 -6.69 -8.03
CA ALA A 84 -2.13 -7.40 -8.92
C ALA A 84 -1.40 -8.05 -10.11
N ALA A 85 -1.68 -9.31 -10.35
CA ALA A 85 -1.29 -10.03 -11.56
C ALA A 85 -2.41 -9.87 -12.60
N LEU A 86 -2.30 -8.85 -13.47
CA LEU A 86 -3.21 -8.71 -14.61
C LEU A 86 -2.91 -9.84 -15.58
N CYS A 87 -3.93 -10.63 -15.90
CA CYS A 87 -3.78 -11.85 -16.68
C CYS A 87 -4.73 -11.97 -17.88
N HIS A 88 -5.70 -11.08 -17.99
CA HIS A 88 -6.60 -11.06 -19.14
C HIS A 88 -7.13 -9.64 -19.36
N PHE A 89 -7.15 -9.26 -20.62
CA PHE A 89 -7.87 -8.09 -21.08
C PHE A 89 -8.52 -8.42 -22.41
N SER A 90 -9.79 -8.07 -22.57
CA SER A 90 -10.49 -8.19 -23.83
C SER A 90 -11.46 -7.03 -24.05
N THR A 91 -11.74 -6.75 -25.31
CA THR A 91 -12.77 -5.81 -25.72
C THR A 91 -13.70 -6.47 -26.70
N LYS A 92 -14.99 -6.28 -26.48
CA LYS A 92 -16.03 -6.71 -27.43
C LYS A 92 -16.69 -5.48 -28.04
N ILE A 93 -16.50 -5.27 -29.33
CA ILE A 93 -17.09 -4.17 -30.12
C ILE A 93 -18.01 -4.80 -31.13
N ALA A 94 -19.31 -4.58 -31.01
CA ALA A 94 -20.34 -5.31 -31.79
C ALA A 94 -20.14 -6.83 -31.65
N ASP A 95 -19.91 -7.52 -32.78
CA ASP A 95 -19.69 -8.98 -32.82
C ASP A 95 -18.21 -9.37 -32.82
N GLN A 96 -17.29 -8.42 -32.80
CA GLN A 96 -15.86 -8.70 -32.79
C GLN A 96 -15.30 -8.69 -31.39
N GLU A 97 -14.61 -9.75 -31.02
CA GLU A 97 -13.89 -9.85 -29.75
C GLU A 97 -12.38 -9.83 -30.01
N VAL A 98 -11.71 -8.87 -29.33
CA VAL A 98 -10.28 -8.64 -29.38
C VAL A 98 -9.72 -8.98 -28.00
N VAL A 99 -8.69 -9.82 -27.96
CA VAL A 99 -8.02 -10.24 -26.73
C VAL A 99 -6.59 -9.70 -26.74
N ALA A 100 -6.10 -9.29 -25.59
CA ALA A 100 -4.70 -8.90 -25.42
C ALA A 100 -3.88 -10.12 -24.98
N GLU A 101 -2.87 -10.48 -25.76
CA GLU A 101 -1.92 -11.56 -25.48
C GLU A 101 -0.56 -11.00 -25.09
N VAL A 102 0.14 -11.61 -24.14
CA VAL A 102 1.47 -11.21 -23.69
C VAL A 102 2.54 -11.74 -24.65
N HIS A 103 3.40 -10.84 -25.11
CA HIS A 103 4.52 -11.16 -26.00
C HIS A 103 5.80 -10.42 -25.56
N ASP A 104 6.96 -10.88 -26.06
CA ASP A 104 8.22 -10.13 -25.89
C ASP A 104 8.09 -8.70 -26.42
N LYS A 105 8.51 -7.72 -25.63
CA LYS A 105 8.38 -6.28 -25.92
C LYS A 105 9.09 -5.89 -27.23
N GLN A 106 10.26 -6.46 -27.50
CA GLN A 106 11.02 -6.18 -28.73
C GLN A 106 10.24 -6.68 -29.95
N LYS A 107 9.71 -7.90 -29.90
CA LYS A 107 8.89 -8.49 -30.96
C LYS A 107 7.62 -7.66 -31.22
N VAL A 108 6.97 -7.19 -30.17
CA VAL A 108 5.78 -6.32 -30.30
C VAL A 108 6.15 -4.98 -30.95
N GLN A 109 7.30 -4.40 -30.58
CA GLN A 109 7.81 -3.17 -31.18
C GLN A 109 8.11 -3.34 -32.68
N GLU A 110 8.69 -4.47 -33.09
CA GLU A 110 8.91 -4.79 -34.52
C GLU A 110 7.60 -4.88 -35.31
N ILE A 111 6.60 -5.63 -34.77
CA ILE A 111 5.26 -5.74 -35.37
C ILE A 111 4.60 -4.37 -35.49
N TYR A 112 4.74 -3.52 -34.48
CA TYR A 112 4.21 -2.16 -34.49
C TYR A 112 4.91 -1.29 -35.57
N ALA A 113 6.24 -1.35 -35.65
CA ALA A 113 7.00 -0.61 -36.64
C ALA A 113 6.66 -1.04 -38.08
N ASP A 114 6.46 -2.33 -38.32
CA ASP A 114 6.06 -2.86 -39.63
C ASP A 114 4.63 -2.46 -40.00
N ALA A 115 3.71 -2.48 -39.02
CA ALA A 115 2.35 -1.99 -39.22
C ALA A 115 2.33 -0.51 -39.60
N LEU A 116 3.12 0.33 -38.93
CA LEU A 116 3.26 1.74 -39.25
C LEU A 116 3.83 1.94 -40.66
N ARG A 117 4.86 1.21 -41.08
CA ARG A 117 5.45 1.27 -42.45
C ARG A 117 4.44 0.89 -43.55
N SER A 118 3.57 -0.07 -43.23
CA SER A 118 2.51 -0.52 -44.15
C SER A 118 1.24 0.33 -44.11
N GLY A 119 1.23 1.44 -43.37
CA GLY A 119 0.07 2.30 -43.24
C GLY A 119 -1.08 1.68 -42.42
N GLN A 120 -0.76 0.73 -41.59
CA GLN A 120 -1.73 0.05 -40.70
C GLN A 120 -1.42 0.40 -39.25
N GLN A 121 -2.44 0.45 -38.42
CA GLN A 121 -2.32 0.63 -36.99
C GLN A 121 -2.46 -0.74 -36.28
N THR A 122 -1.56 -0.98 -35.35
CA THR A 122 -1.66 -2.14 -34.47
C THR A 122 -1.70 -1.64 -33.03
N PHE A 123 -2.38 -2.34 -32.16
CA PHE A 123 -2.54 -1.95 -30.78
C PHE A 123 -1.57 -2.74 -29.93
N PHE A 124 -0.70 -2.02 -29.21
CA PHE A 124 0.16 -2.67 -28.21
C PHE A 124 0.20 -1.83 -26.93
N TRP A 125 0.58 -2.49 -25.86
CA TRP A 125 0.68 -1.84 -24.58
C TRP A 125 1.78 -2.48 -23.71
N GLY A 126 2.39 -1.65 -22.84
CA GLY A 126 3.33 -2.03 -21.80
C GLY A 126 3.16 -1.18 -20.56
N GLU A 127 3.55 -1.71 -19.41
CA GLU A 127 3.63 -0.96 -18.17
C GLU A 127 4.69 0.15 -18.30
N THR A 128 4.35 1.40 -17.96
CA THR A 128 5.32 2.50 -18.01
C THR A 128 6.11 2.55 -16.72
N GLN A 129 7.41 2.81 -16.78
CA GLN A 129 8.25 2.95 -15.59
C GLN A 129 7.86 4.15 -14.73
N GLU A 130 7.23 5.15 -15.33
CA GLU A 130 6.86 6.41 -14.68
C GLU A 130 5.62 6.31 -13.78
N SER A 131 4.75 5.31 -14.02
CA SER A 131 3.50 5.13 -13.25
C SER A 131 3.22 3.65 -13.04
N PRO A 132 3.96 2.94 -12.18
CA PRO A 132 3.68 1.55 -11.87
C PRO A 132 2.27 1.41 -11.29
N GLY A 133 1.53 0.41 -11.78
CA GLY A 133 0.15 0.16 -11.35
C GLY A 133 -0.92 0.92 -12.13
N VAL A 134 -0.58 1.75 -13.13
CA VAL A 134 -1.58 2.33 -14.04
C VAL A 134 -1.59 1.59 -15.36
N PHE A 135 -2.67 0.88 -15.59
CA PHE A 135 -2.92 0.15 -16.82
C PHE A 135 -3.45 1.09 -17.90
N ARG A 136 -2.84 1.08 -19.09
CA ARG A 136 -3.28 1.88 -20.26
C ARG A 136 -3.33 1.00 -21.49
N LEU A 137 -4.44 1.02 -22.21
CA LEU A 137 -4.60 0.27 -23.46
C LEU A 137 -5.40 1.08 -24.49
N ALA A 138 -4.91 1.15 -25.72
CA ALA A 138 -5.68 1.67 -26.83
C ALA A 138 -6.77 0.67 -27.23
N VAL A 139 -8.03 1.07 -27.16
CA VAL A 139 -9.19 0.21 -27.47
C VAL A 139 -9.56 0.24 -28.95
N GLY A 140 -8.99 1.19 -29.72
CA GLY A 140 -9.23 1.32 -31.14
C GLY A 140 -10.40 2.24 -31.47
N ASN A 141 -10.94 2.04 -32.67
CA ASN A 141 -11.97 2.89 -33.21
C ASN A 141 -13.37 2.38 -32.84
N LEU A 142 -14.04 3.08 -31.92
CA LEU A 142 -15.40 2.77 -31.51
C LEU A 142 -16.40 3.33 -32.50
N PRO A 143 -17.21 2.49 -33.17
CA PRO A 143 -18.22 2.97 -34.12
C PRO A 143 -19.24 3.89 -33.47
N PRO A 144 -19.88 4.79 -34.24
CA PRO A 144 -20.92 5.68 -33.73
C PRO A 144 -22.10 4.91 -33.18
N LYS A 145 -22.62 5.32 -32.00
CA LYS A 145 -23.80 4.74 -31.33
C LYS A 145 -23.66 3.27 -30.91
N GLU A 146 -22.46 2.67 -31.04
CA GLU A 146 -22.20 1.27 -30.67
C GLU A 146 -21.79 1.12 -29.21
N SER A 147 -22.13 -0.03 -28.66
CA SER A 147 -21.73 -0.44 -27.32
C SER A 147 -20.42 -1.23 -27.34
N THR A 148 -19.59 -1.00 -26.34
CA THR A 148 -18.30 -1.69 -26.18
C THR A 148 -18.20 -2.23 -24.78
N ALA A 149 -17.94 -3.54 -24.63
CA ALA A 149 -17.61 -4.15 -23.36
C ALA A 149 -16.09 -4.26 -23.23
N VAL A 150 -15.56 -3.75 -22.13
CA VAL A 150 -14.15 -3.92 -21.73
C VAL A 150 -14.11 -4.88 -20.55
N THR A 151 -13.44 -6.01 -20.70
CA THR A 151 -13.29 -7.01 -19.62
C THR A 151 -11.82 -7.13 -19.25
N LEU A 152 -11.54 -7.08 -17.94
CA LEU A 152 -10.22 -7.32 -17.39
C LEU A 152 -10.31 -8.33 -16.26
N ILE A 153 -9.27 -9.20 -16.15
CA ILE A 153 -9.14 -10.16 -15.06
C ILE A 153 -7.75 -9.98 -14.44
N TYR A 154 -7.73 -9.80 -13.13
CA TYR A 154 -6.50 -9.78 -12.37
C TYR A 154 -6.63 -10.61 -11.10
N VAL A 155 -5.49 -11.08 -10.59
CA VAL A 155 -5.41 -11.86 -9.36
C VAL A 155 -4.62 -11.08 -8.33
N ILE A 156 -5.11 -11.08 -7.09
CA ILE A 156 -4.44 -10.40 -5.96
C ILE A 156 -4.42 -11.30 -4.72
N GLU A 157 -3.41 -11.12 -3.89
CA GLU A 157 -3.40 -11.58 -2.52
C GLU A 157 -4.19 -10.61 -1.65
N LEU A 158 -5.11 -11.13 -0.81
CA LEU A 158 -5.88 -10.30 0.10
C LEU A 158 -4.99 -9.84 1.27
N ALA A 159 -4.91 -8.53 1.47
CA ALA A 159 -4.09 -7.95 2.52
C ALA A 159 -4.68 -8.22 3.90
N VAL A 160 -3.86 -8.73 4.82
CA VAL A 160 -4.26 -8.95 6.22
C VAL A 160 -4.30 -7.61 6.94
N GLN A 161 -5.37 -7.38 7.69
CA GLN A 161 -5.51 -6.22 8.56
C GLN A 161 -5.09 -6.56 10.00
N ALA A 162 -5.01 -5.52 10.83
CA ALA A 162 -4.61 -5.62 12.22
C ALA A 162 -5.50 -6.55 13.08
N ASP A 163 -6.73 -6.74 12.66
CA ASP A 163 -7.76 -7.55 13.32
C ASP A 163 -8.00 -8.90 12.62
N ASP A 164 -7.01 -9.39 11.87
CA ASP A 164 -7.04 -10.61 11.05
C ASP A 164 -8.03 -10.58 9.88
N GLY A 165 -8.70 -9.46 9.65
CA GLY A 165 -9.56 -9.26 8.50
C GLY A 165 -8.77 -9.27 7.18
N LEU A 166 -9.26 -9.98 6.18
CA LEU A 166 -8.71 -9.98 4.83
C LEU A 166 -9.37 -8.88 4.01
N ARG A 167 -8.59 -7.91 3.59
CA ARG A 167 -9.08 -6.72 2.89
C ARG A 167 -9.12 -6.91 1.39
N PHE A 168 -10.30 -6.72 0.81
CA PHE A 168 -10.49 -6.45 -0.61
C PHE A 168 -10.96 -5.00 -0.79
N CYS A 169 -10.40 -4.29 -1.78
CA CYS A 169 -10.77 -2.91 -2.09
C CYS A 169 -10.98 -2.74 -3.60
N LEU A 170 -12.17 -2.26 -3.98
CA LEU A 170 -12.46 -1.81 -5.34
C LEU A 170 -12.44 -0.26 -5.33
N PRO A 171 -11.43 0.37 -5.98
CA PRO A 171 -11.28 1.81 -5.98
C PRO A 171 -12.40 2.52 -6.74
N SER A 172 -12.85 3.66 -6.22
CA SER A 172 -13.90 4.51 -6.82
C SER A 172 -13.42 5.38 -7.99
N VAL A 173 -12.21 5.12 -8.49
CA VAL A 173 -11.53 5.91 -9.54
C VAL A 173 -12.28 6.02 -10.87
N LEU A 174 -13.21 5.10 -11.15
CA LEU A 174 -14.06 5.13 -12.34
C LEU A 174 -15.19 6.17 -12.25
N ASN A 175 -15.41 6.75 -11.05
CA ASN A 175 -16.40 7.82 -10.91
C ASN A 175 -15.85 9.14 -11.50
N PRO A 176 -16.45 9.70 -12.57
CA PRO A 176 -16.01 10.93 -13.18
C PRO A 176 -16.03 12.15 -12.24
N GLN A 177 -16.79 12.08 -11.16
CA GLN A 177 -16.91 13.17 -10.18
C GLN A 177 -15.81 13.15 -9.11
N CYS A 178 -15.14 12.02 -8.89
CA CYS A 178 -14.03 11.93 -7.95
C CYS A 178 -12.74 12.58 -8.48
N ALA A 179 -12.63 12.83 -9.78
CA ALA A 179 -11.46 13.43 -10.42
C ALA A 179 -11.48 14.97 -10.44
N SER A 180 -12.55 15.62 -9.98
CA SER A 180 -12.68 17.07 -9.95
C SER A 180 -12.40 17.60 -8.55
N THR A 181 -11.40 18.48 -8.43
CA THR A 181 -10.87 19.09 -7.20
C THR A 181 -11.85 20.04 -6.48
N ASN A 182 -13.09 20.16 -6.94
CA ASN A 182 -14.12 20.97 -6.29
C ASN A 182 -15.11 20.08 -5.55
N ILE A 183 -14.90 19.92 -4.25
CA ILE A 183 -15.81 19.29 -3.31
C ILE A 183 -17.03 20.21 -3.11
N VAL A 184 -17.89 20.26 -4.09
CA VAL A 184 -19.31 20.62 -3.85
C VAL A 184 -20.01 19.28 -3.72
N ALA A 185 -20.69 19.06 -2.60
CA ALA A 185 -21.49 17.86 -2.36
C ALA A 185 -22.45 17.64 -3.54
N CYS A 186 -22.04 16.84 -4.52
CA CYS A 186 -22.77 16.64 -5.74
C CYS A 186 -23.88 15.62 -5.47
N THR A 187 -25.11 16.09 -5.39
CA THR A 187 -26.34 15.28 -5.27
C THR A 187 -26.70 14.59 -6.60
N CYS A 188 -25.84 14.65 -7.62
CA CYS A 188 -26.10 14.08 -8.92
C CYS A 188 -26.06 12.55 -8.88
N LYS A 189 -27.05 11.92 -9.48
CA LYS A 189 -27.07 10.47 -9.69
C LYS A 189 -25.86 10.08 -10.55
N VAL A 190 -25.11 9.07 -10.11
CA VAL A 190 -24.03 8.46 -10.90
C VAL A 190 -24.66 7.92 -12.19
N PRO A 191 -24.12 8.25 -13.38
CA PRO A 191 -24.77 7.92 -14.65
C PRO A 191 -24.65 6.44 -15.06
N TYR A 192 -24.02 5.60 -14.23
CA TYR A 192 -23.85 4.16 -14.48
C TYR A 192 -24.29 3.31 -13.29
N THR A 193 -24.51 2.03 -13.54
CA THR A 193 -24.83 1.05 -12.50
C THR A 193 -23.56 0.30 -12.09
N LEU A 194 -23.44 -0.03 -10.79
CA LEU A 194 -22.39 -0.90 -10.26
C LEU A 194 -23.03 -2.13 -9.64
N SER A 195 -22.62 -3.31 -10.08
CA SER A 195 -22.86 -4.58 -9.41
C SER A 195 -21.53 -5.20 -8.97
N LEU A 196 -21.49 -5.74 -7.75
CA LEU A 196 -20.34 -6.45 -7.21
C LEU A 196 -20.82 -7.70 -6.50
N GLY A 197 -20.37 -8.86 -6.97
CA GLY A 197 -20.58 -10.17 -6.37
C GLY A 197 -19.27 -10.75 -5.87
N ILE A 198 -19.27 -11.34 -4.67
CA ILE A 198 -18.13 -12.06 -4.12
C ILE A 198 -18.54 -13.49 -3.81
N HIS A 199 -17.81 -14.44 -4.37
CA HIS A 199 -17.89 -15.86 -4.08
C HIS A 199 -16.67 -16.28 -3.29
N ILE A 200 -16.87 -16.89 -2.13
CA ILE A 200 -15.80 -17.27 -1.21
C ILE A 200 -15.77 -18.79 -1.12
N THR A 201 -14.60 -19.38 -1.33
CA THR A 201 -14.30 -20.81 -1.12
C THR A 201 -13.03 -20.92 -0.29
N SER A 202 -13.08 -21.65 0.81
CA SER A 202 -11.95 -21.80 1.74
C SER A 202 -11.96 -23.19 2.37
N SER A 203 -10.79 -23.63 2.86
CA SER A 203 -10.67 -24.80 3.74
C SER A 203 -11.11 -24.48 5.18
N ILE A 204 -11.15 -23.20 5.55
CA ILE A 204 -11.53 -22.71 6.87
C ILE A 204 -12.91 -22.05 6.78
N PRO A 205 -13.81 -22.27 7.76
CA PRO A 205 -15.14 -21.66 7.74
C PRO A 205 -15.10 -20.14 7.73
N VAL A 206 -15.94 -19.53 6.89
CA VAL A 206 -16.16 -18.08 6.85
C VAL A 206 -16.94 -17.67 8.08
N SER A 207 -16.43 -16.70 8.84
CA SER A 207 -17.08 -16.17 10.03
C SER A 207 -18.05 -15.04 9.68
N ARG A 208 -17.55 -14.00 9.03
CA ARG A 208 -18.33 -12.80 8.66
C ARG A 208 -17.67 -12.05 7.51
N VAL A 209 -18.45 -11.21 6.85
CA VAL A 209 -17.98 -10.19 5.90
C VAL A 209 -18.49 -8.83 6.36
N VAL A 210 -17.61 -7.84 6.43
CA VAL A 210 -17.94 -6.47 6.86
C VAL A 210 -17.52 -5.50 5.76
N SER A 211 -18.30 -4.43 5.57
CA SER A 211 -17.98 -3.37 4.61
C SER A 211 -18.44 -2.02 5.11
N SER A 212 -17.76 -0.96 4.67
CA SER A 212 -18.24 0.42 4.82
C SER A 212 -19.44 0.75 3.90
N CYS A 213 -19.76 -0.15 2.97
CA CYS A 213 -20.89 -0.07 2.03
C CYS A 213 -21.98 -1.04 2.44
N SER A 214 -23.23 -0.77 2.02
CA SER A 214 -24.35 -1.68 2.30
C SER A 214 -24.20 -2.97 1.49
N LEU A 215 -24.24 -4.11 2.17
CA LEU A 215 -24.19 -5.44 1.59
C LEU A 215 -25.52 -6.16 1.69
N GLU A 216 -25.81 -7.02 0.74
CA GLU A 216 -26.82 -8.07 0.89
C GLU A 216 -26.38 -9.06 1.99
N PRO A 217 -27.31 -9.79 2.61
CA PRO A 217 -26.98 -10.79 3.63
C PRO A 217 -25.96 -11.81 3.11
N LEU A 218 -25.00 -12.18 3.96
CA LEU A 218 -24.05 -13.26 3.68
C LEU A 218 -24.80 -14.61 3.60
N ILE A 219 -24.67 -15.29 2.47
CA ILE A 219 -25.32 -16.57 2.22
C ILE A 219 -24.27 -17.67 2.25
N TYR A 220 -24.40 -18.62 3.18
CA TYR A 220 -23.58 -19.83 3.18
C TYR A 220 -24.15 -20.86 2.20
N LEU A 221 -23.28 -21.39 1.33
CA LEU A 221 -23.67 -22.34 0.30
C LEU A 221 -23.54 -23.81 0.76
N ASN A 222 -22.85 -24.02 1.90
CA ASN A 222 -22.71 -25.34 2.51
C ASN A 222 -22.80 -25.27 4.05
N THR A 223 -23.06 -26.42 4.67
CA THR A 223 -23.20 -26.55 6.14
C THR A 223 -21.88 -26.33 6.90
N ALA A 224 -20.75 -26.60 6.26
CA ALA A 224 -19.42 -26.36 6.81
C ALA A 224 -19.02 -24.88 6.82
N GLN A 225 -19.84 -23.98 6.23
CA GLN A 225 -19.56 -22.55 6.09
C GLN A 225 -18.24 -22.25 5.35
N THR A 226 -17.72 -23.19 4.57
CA THR A 226 -16.50 -23.02 3.79
C THR A 226 -16.76 -22.43 2.39
N GLN A 227 -18.04 -22.32 2.02
CA GLN A 227 -18.48 -21.67 0.79
C GLN A 227 -19.54 -20.63 1.13
N ALA A 228 -19.35 -19.40 0.66
CA ALA A 228 -20.25 -18.31 0.93
C ALA A 228 -20.36 -17.35 -0.27
N LYS A 229 -21.47 -16.61 -0.33
CA LYS A 229 -21.69 -15.56 -1.31
C LYS A 229 -22.19 -14.30 -0.61
N VAL A 230 -21.69 -13.16 -1.06
CA VAL A 230 -22.16 -11.83 -0.64
C VAL A 230 -22.16 -10.89 -1.84
N SER A 231 -23.08 -9.95 -1.88
CA SER A 231 -23.19 -8.96 -2.96
C SER A 231 -23.36 -7.56 -2.39
N LEU A 232 -22.94 -6.58 -3.16
CA LEU A 232 -23.19 -5.17 -2.86
C LEU A 232 -24.68 -4.90 -3.05
N SER A 233 -25.30 -4.19 -2.08
CA SER A 233 -26.72 -3.82 -2.20
C SER A 233 -26.94 -2.86 -3.36
N PRO A 234 -28.06 -2.98 -4.09
CA PRO A 234 -28.41 -2.07 -5.19
C PRO A 234 -28.40 -0.61 -4.77
N GLY A 235 -28.05 0.29 -5.71
CA GLY A 235 -28.10 1.73 -5.48
C GLY A 235 -26.84 2.34 -4.86
N HIS A 236 -25.73 1.61 -4.82
CA HIS A 236 -24.45 2.17 -4.45
C HIS A 236 -24.04 3.29 -5.42
N LYS A 237 -23.62 4.45 -4.88
CA LYS A 237 -23.33 5.65 -5.67
C LYS A 237 -21.88 5.68 -6.19
N PHE A 238 -21.07 4.71 -5.85
CA PHE A 238 -19.63 4.62 -6.18
C PHE A 238 -18.86 5.94 -5.95
N ASN A 239 -19.25 6.65 -4.90
CA ASN A 239 -18.66 7.92 -4.45
C ASN A 239 -17.55 7.73 -3.42
N ARG A 240 -17.20 6.51 -3.13
CA ARG A 240 -16.12 6.03 -2.24
C ARG A 240 -15.73 4.63 -2.66
N ASP A 241 -14.55 4.23 -2.25
CA ASP A 241 -14.07 2.87 -2.46
C ASP A 241 -15.02 1.86 -1.82
N VAL A 242 -15.22 0.72 -2.50
CA VAL A 242 -15.93 -0.42 -1.92
C VAL A 242 -14.88 -1.29 -1.24
N GLU A 243 -14.81 -1.16 0.07
CA GLU A 243 -13.90 -1.93 0.91
C GLU A 243 -14.69 -3.07 1.59
N MET A 244 -14.16 -4.27 1.54
CA MET A 244 -14.71 -5.45 2.20
C MET A 244 -13.63 -6.14 3.03
N LEU A 245 -13.99 -6.51 4.25
CA LEU A 245 -13.18 -7.27 5.19
C LEU A 245 -13.80 -8.65 5.39
N LEU A 246 -13.07 -9.68 5.02
CA LEU A 246 -13.45 -11.07 5.16
C LEU A 246 -12.77 -11.68 6.38
N TYR A 247 -13.52 -12.33 7.26
CA TYR A 247 -13.01 -12.97 8.46
C TYR A 247 -13.27 -14.47 8.41
N TYR A 248 -12.23 -15.26 8.69
CA TYR A 248 -12.33 -16.70 8.88
C TYR A 248 -12.40 -17.07 10.37
N LYS A 249 -12.97 -18.24 10.68
CA LYS A 249 -12.79 -18.87 11.99
C LYS A 249 -11.37 -19.46 12.01
N ASP A 250 -10.69 -19.38 13.17
CA ASP A 250 -9.36 -19.96 13.34
C ASP A 250 -8.33 -19.52 12.27
N ALA A 251 -8.25 -18.21 12.05
CA ALA A 251 -7.43 -17.59 10.98
C ALA A 251 -5.92 -17.90 11.08
N HIS A 252 -5.43 -18.35 12.25
CA HIS A 252 -4.02 -18.65 12.49
C HIS A 252 -3.59 -20.07 12.11
N GLN A 253 -4.53 -20.92 11.74
CA GLN A 253 -4.17 -22.28 11.31
C GLN A 253 -3.42 -22.24 9.97
N PRO A 254 -2.24 -22.89 9.85
CA PRO A 254 -1.58 -23.05 8.58
C PRO A 254 -2.45 -23.83 7.60
N THR A 255 -2.49 -23.41 6.35
CA THR A 255 -3.26 -24.10 5.30
C THR A 255 -2.44 -24.26 4.04
N ALA A 256 -2.70 -25.33 3.29
CA ALA A 256 -2.14 -25.52 1.97
C ALA A 256 -3.26 -25.79 0.94
N ILE A 257 -3.16 -25.13 -0.19
CA ILE A 257 -4.11 -25.29 -1.32
C ILE A 257 -3.30 -25.72 -2.54
N VAL A 258 -3.70 -26.83 -3.17
CA VAL A 258 -3.09 -27.33 -4.39
C VAL A 258 -3.94 -26.92 -5.59
N GLU A 259 -3.32 -26.33 -6.60
CA GLU A 259 -3.92 -25.93 -7.86
C GLU A 259 -3.30 -26.72 -9.00
N ALA A 260 -4.13 -27.34 -9.85
CA ALA A 260 -3.67 -28.10 -11.01
C ALA A 260 -3.11 -27.17 -12.09
N GLY A 261 -2.05 -27.63 -12.76
CA GLY A 261 -1.55 -26.97 -13.96
C GLY A 261 -2.47 -27.15 -15.17
N LEU A 262 -2.16 -26.43 -16.24
CA LEU A 262 -2.87 -26.55 -17.52
C LEU A 262 -2.55 -27.90 -18.21
N PRO A 263 -3.55 -28.66 -18.59
CA PRO A 263 -3.33 -29.99 -19.25
C PRO A 263 -2.53 -29.89 -20.56
N ASN A 264 -2.63 -28.74 -21.25
CA ASN A 264 -1.98 -28.55 -22.54
C ASN A 264 -0.62 -27.79 -22.41
N ALA A 265 -0.20 -27.41 -21.20
CA ALA A 265 1.10 -26.82 -20.99
C ALA A 265 2.20 -27.87 -20.85
N LYS A 266 3.43 -27.48 -21.11
CA LYS A 266 4.58 -28.38 -21.03
C LYS A 266 4.80 -28.84 -19.58
N GLN A 267 4.88 -30.16 -19.36
CA GLN A 267 5.29 -30.71 -18.07
C GLN A 267 6.69 -30.20 -17.68
N GLY A 268 6.90 -29.92 -16.40
CA GLY A 268 8.11 -29.28 -15.87
C GLY A 268 8.07 -27.76 -15.97
N SER A 269 7.07 -27.16 -16.63
CA SER A 269 6.87 -25.71 -16.62
C SER A 269 5.96 -25.29 -15.48
N LEU A 270 6.07 -24.02 -15.08
CA LEU A 270 5.23 -23.44 -14.02
C LEU A 270 3.74 -23.67 -14.26
N MET A 271 3.29 -23.49 -15.51
CA MET A 271 1.87 -23.59 -15.86
C MET A 271 1.41 -25.03 -16.15
N GLY A 272 2.34 -25.99 -16.33
CA GLY A 272 2.03 -27.39 -16.63
C GLY A 272 1.95 -28.30 -15.41
N ASP A 273 2.65 -27.95 -14.35
CA ASP A 273 2.70 -28.74 -13.12
C ASP A 273 1.73 -28.18 -12.07
N SER A 274 1.39 -29.01 -11.09
CA SER A 274 0.58 -28.55 -9.96
C SER A 274 1.37 -27.62 -9.05
N LEU A 275 0.73 -26.58 -8.52
CA LEU A 275 1.30 -25.68 -7.52
C LEU A 275 0.62 -25.84 -6.17
N VAL A 276 1.40 -25.72 -5.12
CA VAL A 276 0.90 -25.60 -3.75
C VAL A 276 1.15 -24.22 -3.21
N MET A 277 0.12 -23.59 -2.68
CA MET A 277 0.19 -22.35 -1.90
C MET A 277 0.07 -22.70 -0.43
N LEU A 278 1.11 -22.42 0.34
CA LEU A 278 1.18 -22.59 1.79
C LEU A 278 0.94 -21.23 2.45
N SER A 279 -0.06 -21.15 3.33
CA SER A 279 -0.30 -19.99 4.18
C SER A 279 0.24 -20.27 5.58
N LEU A 280 1.09 -19.37 6.06
CA LEU A 280 1.69 -19.41 7.39
C LEU A 280 1.28 -18.18 8.19
N SER A 281 0.71 -18.40 9.38
CA SER A 281 0.36 -17.37 10.35
C SER A 281 0.75 -17.89 11.74
N PRO A 282 1.95 -17.58 12.26
CA PRO A 282 2.39 -18.13 13.54
C PRO A 282 1.53 -17.64 14.69
N GLU A 283 1.22 -18.54 15.63
CA GLU A 283 0.64 -18.19 16.92
C GLU A 283 1.74 -17.77 17.89
N PHE A 284 1.43 -16.78 18.70
CA PHE A 284 2.32 -16.29 19.74
C PHE A 284 1.67 -16.59 21.11
N PRO A 285 2.36 -17.30 22.03
CA PRO A 285 1.87 -17.52 23.38
C PRO A 285 1.59 -16.20 24.11
N GLU A 286 0.59 -16.18 24.98
CA GLU A 286 0.18 -14.97 25.72
C GLU A 286 1.34 -14.36 26.55
N GLU A 287 2.21 -15.20 27.08
CA GLU A 287 3.38 -14.81 27.86
C GLU A 287 4.39 -14.04 27.01
N VAL A 288 4.56 -14.43 25.74
CA VAL A 288 5.44 -13.76 24.78
C VAL A 288 4.82 -12.45 24.28
N VAL A 289 3.52 -12.43 24.06
CA VAL A 289 2.80 -11.21 23.65
C VAL A 289 2.81 -10.16 24.74
N SER A 290 2.87 -10.55 26.02
CA SER A 290 2.95 -9.62 27.15
C SER A 290 4.34 -9.01 27.33
N SER A 291 5.40 -9.62 26.80
CA SER A 291 6.73 -9.05 26.74
C SER A 291 6.84 -8.15 25.50
N PHE A 292 6.30 -6.93 25.58
CA PHE A 292 6.54 -5.96 24.51
C PHE A 292 8.04 -5.78 24.31
N GLY A 293 8.49 -5.99 23.08
CA GLY A 293 9.90 -5.85 22.72
C GLY A 293 10.40 -4.44 23.07
N GLU A 294 11.10 -4.33 24.18
CA GLU A 294 11.74 -3.08 24.61
C GLU A 294 12.84 -2.66 23.64
N ARG A 295 13.24 -3.55 22.71
CA ARG A 295 14.36 -3.38 21.81
C ARG A 295 13.89 -3.11 20.38
N GLY A 296 14.28 -1.96 19.85
CA GLY A 296 14.00 -1.58 18.47
C GLY A 296 14.67 -0.26 18.12
N GLU A 297 14.97 -0.05 16.83
CA GLU A 297 15.41 1.22 16.28
C GLU A 297 14.25 1.85 15.50
N PHE A 298 13.64 2.92 16.04
CA PHE A 298 12.47 3.59 15.46
C PHE A 298 12.90 4.79 14.62
N ILE A 299 12.68 4.73 13.32
CA ILE A 299 12.99 5.79 12.37
C ILE A 299 11.69 6.42 11.88
N LEU A 300 11.48 7.69 12.21
CA LEU A 300 10.30 8.45 11.80
C LEU A 300 10.68 9.36 10.63
N VAL A 301 10.01 9.23 9.50
CA VAL A 301 10.31 9.95 8.25
C VAL A 301 9.07 10.76 7.87
N MET A 302 9.18 12.09 7.93
CA MET A 302 8.08 13.03 7.75
C MET A 302 8.26 13.86 6.51
N ASP A 303 7.26 13.86 5.65
CA ASP A 303 7.14 14.77 4.52
C ASP A 303 6.92 16.20 4.99
N GLN A 304 7.78 17.13 4.55
CA GLN A 304 7.70 18.56 4.81
C GLN A 304 7.48 19.35 3.52
N SER A 305 7.00 18.71 2.46
CA SER A 305 6.63 19.39 1.22
C SER A 305 5.48 20.37 1.43
N GLY A 306 5.37 21.35 0.54
CA GLY A 306 4.35 22.39 0.65
C GLY A 306 2.91 21.89 0.64
N SER A 307 2.63 20.70 0.06
CA SER A 307 1.33 20.04 0.09
C SER A 307 0.87 19.64 1.48
N MET A 308 1.82 19.32 2.37
CA MET A 308 1.56 19.02 3.79
C MET A 308 1.15 20.24 4.63
N ALA A 309 1.12 21.45 4.08
CA ALA A 309 0.86 22.67 4.86
C ALA A 309 -0.53 22.69 5.54
N GLY A 310 -0.63 23.48 6.62
CA GLY A 310 -1.89 23.71 7.32
C GLY A 310 -2.28 22.60 8.30
N SER A 311 -3.48 22.06 8.16
CA SER A 311 -4.02 21.04 9.10
C SER A 311 -3.28 19.71 9.02
N LEU A 312 -2.77 19.32 7.84
CA LEU A 312 -2.05 18.05 7.66
C LEU A 312 -0.77 18.06 8.48
N MET A 313 0.07 19.10 8.34
CA MET A 313 1.31 19.22 9.11
C MET A 313 1.03 19.31 10.62
N ARG A 314 -0.03 20.02 11.03
CA ARG A 314 -0.40 20.10 12.45
C ARG A 314 -0.73 18.73 13.02
N ASN A 315 -1.63 17.98 12.36
CA ASN A 315 -2.02 16.63 12.78
C ASN A 315 -0.83 15.67 12.78
N ALA A 316 0.04 15.78 11.77
CA ALA A 316 1.25 14.98 11.68
C ALA A 316 2.23 15.28 12.84
N LYS A 317 2.45 16.54 13.20
CA LYS A 317 3.27 16.92 14.37
C LYS A 317 2.72 16.38 15.67
N GLU A 318 1.40 16.48 15.90
CA GLU A 318 0.74 15.93 17.10
C GLU A 318 0.89 14.40 17.16
N THR A 319 0.74 13.74 16.04
CA THR A 319 0.91 12.28 15.93
C THR A 319 2.36 11.86 16.16
N LEU A 320 3.33 12.60 15.62
CA LEU A 320 4.75 12.33 15.88
C LEU A 320 5.11 12.53 17.37
N LEU A 321 4.54 13.54 18.05
CA LEU A 321 4.72 13.72 19.48
C LEU A 321 4.12 12.58 20.29
N LEU A 322 2.91 12.13 19.93
CA LEU A 322 2.28 10.99 20.56
C LEU A 322 3.13 9.71 20.36
N LEU A 323 3.58 9.45 19.13
CA LEU A 323 4.43 8.30 18.80
C LEU A 323 5.75 8.35 19.58
N LEU A 324 6.43 9.52 19.58
CA LEU A 324 7.68 9.72 20.32
C LEU A 324 7.50 9.46 21.83
N LYS A 325 6.41 9.94 22.43
CA LYS A 325 6.09 9.71 23.85
C LYS A 325 5.71 8.26 24.16
N SER A 326 5.22 7.52 23.15
CA SER A 326 4.81 6.12 23.29
C SER A 326 5.96 5.12 23.15
N LEU A 327 7.14 5.55 22.70
CA LEU A 327 8.30 4.66 22.58
C LEU A 327 8.75 4.10 23.93
N PRO A 328 9.14 2.80 23.98
CA PRO A 328 9.61 2.18 25.22
C PRO A 328 11.02 2.65 25.61
N LEU A 329 11.35 2.52 26.91
CA LEU A 329 12.72 2.66 27.37
C LEU A 329 13.57 1.51 26.79
N GLY A 330 14.85 1.81 26.50
CA GLY A 330 15.77 0.82 25.92
C GLY A 330 15.81 0.80 24.39
N CYS A 331 14.87 1.46 23.70
CA CYS A 331 14.91 1.61 22.25
C CYS A 331 15.86 2.73 21.79
N TYR A 332 16.17 2.72 20.50
CA TYR A 332 16.86 3.80 19.79
C TYR A 332 15.90 4.47 18.83
N PHE A 333 16.12 5.74 18.51
CA PHE A 333 15.28 6.43 17.56
C PHE A 333 15.99 7.55 16.81
N ASN A 334 15.46 7.93 15.65
CA ASN A 334 15.79 9.15 14.92
C ASN A 334 14.55 9.67 14.18
N ILE A 335 14.57 10.95 13.81
CA ILE A 335 13.51 11.60 13.04
C ILE A 335 14.15 12.31 11.85
N TYR A 336 13.53 12.13 10.68
CA TYR A 336 13.93 12.71 9.40
C TYR A 336 12.78 13.55 8.87
N GLY A 337 13.05 14.79 8.47
CA GLY A 337 12.16 15.60 7.65
C GLY A 337 12.69 15.64 6.22
N PHE A 338 11.83 15.53 5.20
CA PHE A 338 12.26 15.55 3.81
C PHE A 338 11.32 16.35 2.90
N GLY A 339 11.87 16.77 1.75
CA GLY A 339 11.24 17.38 0.62
C GLY A 339 12.16 17.18 -0.58
N SER A 340 12.70 18.23 -1.21
CA SER A 340 13.76 18.14 -2.24
C SER A 340 15.11 17.65 -1.70
N ASP A 341 15.33 17.79 -0.38
CA ASP A 341 16.44 17.26 0.39
C ASP A 341 15.91 16.75 1.74
N PHE A 342 16.79 16.32 2.64
CA PHE A 342 16.36 15.84 3.95
C PHE A 342 17.20 16.42 5.10
N LYS A 343 16.59 16.45 6.29
CA LYS A 343 17.23 16.85 7.54
C LYS A 343 17.02 15.74 8.58
N SER A 344 18.09 15.25 9.22
CA SER A 344 17.98 14.34 10.36
C SER A 344 18.07 15.10 11.68
N PHE A 345 17.32 14.65 12.69
CA PHE A 345 17.36 15.28 14.01
C PHE A 345 18.66 14.98 14.75
N PHE A 346 19.18 13.79 14.55
CA PHE A 346 20.46 13.33 15.09
C PHE A 346 21.30 12.74 13.97
N ARG A 347 22.63 12.84 14.09
CA ARG A 347 23.56 12.31 13.09
C ARG A 347 23.45 10.78 12.92
N LYS A 348 23.17 10.06 14.01
CA LYS A 348 22.85 8.63 14.08
C LYS A 348 21.69 8.46 15.04
N SER A 349 21.04 7.30 15.02
CA SER A 349 20.00 6.97 16.01
C SER A 349 20.56 7.04 17.43
N VAL A 350 19.78 7.61 18.34
CA VAL A 350 20.15 7.84 19.73
C VAL A 350 19.27 7.03 20.66
N ALA A 351 19.81 6.64 21.82
CA ALA A 351 19.03 5.96 22.85
C ALA A 351 17.88 6.87 23.33
N TYR A 352 16.71 6.27 23.56
CA TYR A 352 15.54 6.94 24.07
C TYR A 352 15.71 7.27 25.55
N THR A 353 16.00 8.52 25.85
CA THR A 353 16.20 9.08 27.19
C THR A 353 15.40 10.36 27.35
N GLN A 354 15.23 10.86 28.59
CA GLN A 354 14.54 12.14 28.84
C GLN A 354 15.14 13.27 27.99
N LYS A 355 16.45 13.41 27.99
CA LYS A 355 17.17 14.48 27.26
C LYS A 355 17.00 14.37 25.74
N THR A 356 17.09 13.15 25.17
CA THR A 356 16.98 12.97 23.72
C THR A 356 15.53 13.11 23.26
N MET A 357 14.57 12.66 24.05
CA MET A 357 13.14 12.79 23.81
C MET A 357 12.72 14.28 23.84
N GLU A 358 13.12 15.06 24.86
CA GLU A 358 12.82 16.50 24.96
C GLU A 358 13.38 17.27 23.76
N LYS A 359 14.66 17.03 23.41
CA LYS A 359 15.29 17.66 22.24
C LYS A 359 14.58 17.31 20.94
N ALA A 360 14.08 16.06 20.80
CA ALA A 360 13.31 15.65 19.62
C ALA A 360 11.94 16.33 19.61
N ALA A 361 11.26 16.39 20.75
CA ALA A 361 9.94 17.02 20.87
C ALA A 361 9.98 18.51 20.51
N GLU A 362 11.01 19.26 20.97
CA GLU A 362 11.23 20.66 20.58
C GLU A 362 11.37 20.81 19.05
N LYS A 363 12.17 19.94 18.41
CA LYS A 363 12.36 19.96 16.97
C LYS A 363 11.09 19.58 16.20
N VAL A 364 10.29 18.61 16.68
CA VAL A 364 8.99 18.25 16.08
C VAL A 364 8.04 19.45 16.14
N GLN A 365 7.97 20.16 17.25
CA GLN A 365 7.14 21.36 17.37
C GLN A 365 7.55 22.46 16.38
N ALA A 366 8.85 22.58 16.09
CA ALA A 366 9.41 23.54 15.16
C ALA A 366 9.36 23.10 13.69
N MET A 367 8.88 21.88 13.36
CA MET A 367 8.73 21.43 11.97
C MET A 367 7.67 22.26 11.25
N GLU A 368 7.95 22.60 9.99
CA GLU A 368 7.02 23.29 9.09
C GLU A 368 7.04 22.59 7.72
N ALA A 369 6.00 22.82 6.91
CA ALA A 369 5.91 22.35 5.52
C ALA A 369 6.60 23.40 4.61
N ASP A 370 7.92 23.54 4.75
CA ASP A 370 8.73 24.60 4.13
C ASP A 370 9.66 24.09 3.03
N MET A 371 9.60 22.81 2.71
CA MET A 371 10.44 22.18 1.69
C MET A 371 9.67 22.01 0.37
N VAL A 372 10.40 22.06 -0.74
CA VAL A 372 9.84 21.83 -2.09
C VAL A 372 10.10 20.39 -2.51
N GLY A 373 9.17 19.78 -3.27
CA GLY A 373 9.33 18.41 -3.81
C GLY A 373 9.20 17.31 -2.76
N THR A 374 9.28 16.04 -3.19
CA THR A 374 9.04 14.84 -2.35
C THR A 374 10.07 13.76 -2.70
N GLU A 375 11.34 14.00 -2.33
CA GLU A 375 12.48 13.11 -2.66
C GLU A 375 12.72 12.05 -1.56
N ILE A 376 11.85 11.05 -1.47
CA ILE A 376 11.89 9.99 -0.45
C ILE A 376 13.16 9.12 -0.53
N LEU A 377 13.70 8.92 -1.73
CA LEU A 377 14.85 8.03 -1.96
C LEU A 377 16.10 8.46 -1.19
N LYS A 378 16.36 9.77 -1.09
CA LYS A 378 17.54 10.32 -0.41
C LYS A 378 17.60 9.97 1.08
N PRO A 379 16.56 10.27 1.88
CA PRO A 379 16.57 9.89 3.29
C PRO A 379 16.62 8.37 3.48
N LEU A 380 15.95 7.56 2.66
CA LEU A 380 16.01 6.10 2.76
C LEU A 380 17.43 5.57 2.49
N LYS A 381 18.11 6.02 1.43
CA LYS A 381 19.51 5.67 1.17
C LYS A 381 20.43 6.02 2.35
N HIS A 382 20.19 7.16 2.99
CA HIS A 382 20.93 7.57 4.19
C HIS A 382 20.65 6.66 5.39
N ILE A 383 19.37 6.35 5.65
CA ILE A 383 18.92 5.48 6.75
C ILE A 383 19.52 4.07 6.61
N TYR A 384 19.50 3.50 5.41
CA TYR A 384 20.03 2.15 5.17
C TYR A 384 21.55 2.07 5.14
N LYS A 385 22.26 3.19 4.91
CA LYS A 385 23.73 3.26 5.06
C LYS A 385 24.22 3.35 6.51
N GLN A 386 23.31 3.61 7.48
CA GLN A 386 23.69 3.62 8.88
C GLN A 386 23.95 2.20 9.38
N ASP A 387 24.95 2.06 10.25
CA ASP A 387 25.31 0.80 10.88
C ASP A 387 24.08 0.15 11.52
N HIS A 388 23.98 -1.16 11.41
CA HIS A 388 22.94 -1.93 12.07
C HIS A 388 23.21 -2.01 13.57
N LEU A 389 22.22 -1.68 14.39
CA LEU A 389 22.30 -1.84 15.84
C LEU A 389 21.97 -3.31 16.19
N PRO A 390 22.90 -4.06 16.79
CA PRO A 390 22.62 -5.43 17.22
C PRO A 390 21.39 -5.49 18.12
N ASP A 391 20.56 -6.51 17.96
CA ASP A 391 19.32 -6.75 18.73
C ASP A 391 18.26 -5.63 18.68
N HIS A 392 18.40 -4.67 17.78
CA HIS A 392 17.46 -3.56 17.61
C HIS A 392 16.97 -3.51 16.16
N PRO A 393 15.96 -4.31 15.79
CA PRO A 393 15.41 -4.30 14.44
C PRO A 393 14.88 -2.92 14.09
N LYS A 394 15.19 -2.47 12.87
CA LYS A 394 14.81 -1.13 12.40
C LYS A 394 13.34 -1.08 12.01
N GLN A 395 12.61 -0.11 12.54
CA GLN A 395 11.19 0.14 12.30
C GLN A 395 11.05 1.51 11.65
N VAL A 396 10.74 1.56 10.36
CA VAL A 396 10.62 2.81 9.60
C VAL A 396 9.15 3.21 9.50
N PHE A 397 8.82 4.41 9.93
CA PHE A 397 7.48 5.01 9.86
C PHE A 397 7.54 6.19 8.88
N LEU A 398 6.93 6.03 7.71
CA LEU A 398 6.91 7.05 6.67
C LEU A 398 5.55 7.74 6.61
N PHE A 399 5.55 9.07 6.66
CA PHE A 399 4.37 9.93 6.54
C PHE A 399 4.52 10.82 5.32
N THR A 400 3.63 10.70 4.33
CA THR A 400 3.65 11.51 3.10
C THR A 400 2.25 11.65 2.52
N ASP A 401 1.99 12.76 1.84
CA ASP A 401 0.79 13.01 1.05
C ASP A 401 1.06 12.94 -0.47
N GLY A 402 2.33 12.73 -0.84
CA GLY A 402 2.81 12.85 -2.20
C GLY A 402 2.91 11.55 -2.97
N ASP A 403 2.88 11.68 -4.28
CA ASP A 403 3.30 10.68 -5.25
C ASP A 403 4.70 11.02 -5.77
N VAL A 404 5.47 10.00 -6.12
CA VAL A 404 6.86 10.17 -6.59
C VAL A 404 7.07 9.46 -7.94
N LYS A 405 7.93 10.03 -8.77
CA LYS A 405 8.23 9.48 -10.09
C LYS A 405 9.07 8.20 -10.07
N ASN A 406 9.85 8.00 -9.02
CA ASN A 406 10.83 6.90 -8.87
C ASN A 406 10.36 5.81 -7.91
N THR A 407 9.06 5.53 -7.85
CA THR A 407 8.44 4.52 -6.97
C THR A 407 9.17 3.18 -7.05
N LYS A 408 9.48 2.69 -8.26
CA LYS A 408 10.15 1.40 -8.45
C LYS A 408 11.52 1.34 -7.76
N GLU A 409 12.35 2.38 -7.90
CA GLU A 409 13.68 2.45 -7.26
C GLU A 409 13.56 2.45 -5.73
N ILE A 410 12.55 3.12 -5.19
CA ILE A 410 12.27 3.14 -3.75
C ILE A 410 11.86 1.75 -3.27
N LEU A 411 10.96 1.07 -3.98
CA LEU A 411 10.51 -0.27 -3.61
C LEU A 411 11.65 -1.29 -3.65
N ASP A 412 12.51 -1.23 -4.64
CA ASP A 412 13.68 -2.10 -4.75
C ASP A 412 14.67 -1.87 -3.60
N LEU A 413 14.91 -0.61 -3.23
CA LEU A 413 15.74 -0.26 -2.08
C LEU A 413 15.17 -0.82 -0.77
N VAL A 414 13.87 -0.66 -0.54
CA VAL A 414 13.18 -1.18 0.65
C VAL A 414 13.28 -2.70 0.70
N ARG A 415 13.04 -3.38 -0.43
CA ARG A 415 13.12 -4.84 -0.55
C ARG A 415 14.50 -5.39 -0.23
N THR A 416 15.55 -4.77 -0.76
CA THR A 416 16.95 -5.18 -0.53
C THR A 416 17.27 -5.21 0.97
N HIS A 417 16.66 -4.33 1.76
CA HIS A 417 16.91 -4.23 3.21
C HIS A 417 15.82 -4.91 4.07
N SER A 418 14.83 -5.57 3.47
CA SER A 418 13.66 -6.16 4.16
C SER A 418 13.97 -7.25 5.19
N ARG A 419 15.21 -7.75 5.22
CA ARG A 419 15.67 -8.75 6.22
C ARG A 419 15.99 -8.15 7.57
N SER A 420 16.22 -6.84 7.66
CA SER A 420 16.69 -6.14 8.86
C SER A 420 15.75 -5.03 9.34
N HIS A 421 14.65 -4.77 8.62
CA HIS A 421 13.73 -3.70 8.97
C HIS A 421 12.27 -4.02 8.63
N ARG A 422 11.36 -3.21 9.21
CA ARG A 422 9.96 -3.10 8.77
C ARG A 422 9.65 -1.67 8.34
N CYS A 423 8.71 -1.52 7.42
CA CYS A 423 8.30 -0.22 6.92
C CYS A 423 6.79 -0.03 7.10
N PHE A 424 6.39 0.93 7.92
CA PHE A 424 5.01 1.34 8.14
C PHE A 424 4.78 2.65 7.39
N THR A 425 3.82 2.67 6.48
CA THR A 425 3.61 3.79 5.58
C THR A 425 2.24 4.40 5.76
N PHE A 426 2.18 5.71 5.83
CA PHE A 426 0.97 6.49 6.07
C PHE A 426 0.77 7.46 4.93
N GLY A 427 -0.17 7.14 4.05
CA GLY A 427 -0.63 8.02 2.97
C GLY A 427 -1.64 9.01 3.51
N ILE A 428 -1.29 10.30 3.55
CA ILE A 428 -2.11 11.36 4.15
C ILE A 428 -2.84 12.13 3.06
N GLY A 429 -4.17 12.20 3.15
CA GLY A 429 -4.99 12.88 2.16
C GLY A 429 -5.51 11.96 1.05
N GLN A 430 -6.31 12.54 0.15
CA GLN A 430 -7.01 11.79 -0.91
C GLN A 430 -6.11 11.46 -2.12
N PHE A 431 -4.95 12.09 -2.22
CA PHE A 431 -4.05 12.01 -3.38
C PHE A 431 -2.75 11.24 -3.08
N ALA A 432 -2.65 10.62 -1.89
CA ALA A 432 -1.46 9.84 -1.55
C ALA A 432 -1.24 8.69 -2.55
N GLY A 433 -0.02 8.58 -3.06
CA GLY A 433 0.36 7.59 -4.07
C GLY A 433 0.16 6.16 -3.60
N THR A 434 -0.96 5.53 -3.96
CA THR A 434 -1.33 4.19 -3.48
C THR A 434 -0.23 3.15 -3.77
N ALA A 435 0.37 3.19 -4.95
CA ALA A 435 1.43 2.25 -5.36
C ALA A 435 2.68 2.38 -4.47
N LEU A 436 3.08 3.61 -4.13
CA LEU A 436 4.21 3.87 -3.25
C LEU A 436 3.91 3.38 -1.83
N ILE A 437 2.79 3.82 -1.25
CA ILE A 437 2.42 3.56 0.15
C ILE A 437 2.23 2.06 0.39
N THR A 438 1.43 1.38 -0.44
CA THR A 438 1.19 -0.06 -0.33
C THR A 438 2.46 -0.86 -0.66
N GLY A 439 3.17 -0.47 -1.71
CA GLY A 439 4.39 -1.15 -2.14
C GLY A 439 5.50 -1.10 -1.10
N MET A 440 5.78 0.07 -0.51
CA MET A 440 6.82 0.21 0.53
C MET A 440 6.48 -0.60 1.79
N ALA A 441 5.23 -0.58 2.23
CA ALA A 441 4.79 -1.38 3.38
C ALA A 441 4.96 -2.88 3.10
N ARG A 442 4.55 -3.34 1.92
CA ARG A 442 4.66 -4.74 1.51
C ARG A 442 6.11 -5.20 1.41
N GLU A 443 6.93 -4.48 0.65
CA GLU A 443 8.34 -4.82 0.48
C GLU A 443 9.12 -4.71 1.80
N GLY A 444 8.71 -3.77 2.67
CA GLY A 444 9.27 -3.59 4.01
C GLY A 444 8.60 -4.42 5.10
N ARG A 445 7.69 -5.36 4.76
CA ARG A 445 7.04 -6.28 5.72
C ARG A 445 6.34 -5.58 6.89
N GLY A 446 5.78 -4.42 6.64
CA GLY A 446 4.96 -3.65 7.58
C GLY A 446 3.54 -3.47 7.07
N PHE A 447 2.90 -2.35 7.44
CA PHE A 447 1.52 -2.05 7.10
C PHE A 447 1.39 -0.70 6.42
N ALA A 448 0.51 -0.63 5.42
CA ALA A 448 0.09 0.59 4.77
C ALA A 448 -1.22 1.09 5.41
N GLN A 449 -1.28 2.38 5.70
CA GLN A 449 -2.48 3.03 6.21
C GLN A 449 -2.78 4.27 5.36
N PHE A 450 -4.02 4.40 4.90
CA PHE A 450 -4.48 5.60 4.21
C PHE A 450 -5.35 6.41 5.16
N ILE A 451 -5.07 7.71 5.27
CA ILE A 451 -5.70 8.63 6.20
C ILE A 451 -6.46 9.69 5.40
N THR A 452 -7.76 9.65 5.46
CA THR A 452 -8.64 10.65 4.86
C THR A 452 -9.00 11.74 5.89
N SER A 453 -9.69 12.80 5.46
CA SER A 453 -10.12 13.90 6.34
C SER A 453 -11.04 13.47 7.50
N LYS A 454 -11.62 12.27 7.44
CA LYS A 454 -12.51 11.71 8.48
C LYS A 454 -11.81 10.75 9.43
N ASP A 455 -10.59 10.31 9.08
CA ASP A 455 -9.84 9.35 9.87
C ASP A 455 -9.02 10.05 10.96
N ARG A 456 -8.83 9.37 12.09
CA ARG A 456 -7.91 9.81 13.14
C ARG A 456 -6.52 9.25 12.85
N LEU A 457 -5.60 10.12 12.43
CA LEU A 457 -4.21 9.74 12.15
C LEU A 457 -3.56 9.07 13.35
N GLN A 458 -3.79 9.60 14.57
CA GLN A 458 -3.25 9.09 15.82
C GLN A 458 -3.61 7.61 16.04
N LEU A 459 -4.88 7.25 15.85
CA LEU A 459 -5.36 5.87 16.01
C LEU A 459 -4.61 4.91 15.08
N LYS A 460 -4.54 5.23 13.79
CA LYS A 460 -3.89 4.38 12.77
C LYS A 460 -2.39 4.21 13.03
N VAL A 461 -1.72 5.29 13.46
CA VAL A 461 -0.30 5.23 13.79
C VAL A 461 -0.05 4.41 15.06
N MET A 462 -0.89 4.54 16.08
CA MET A 462 -0.74 3.76 17.31
C MET A 462 -1.06 2.27 17.09
N GLN A 463 -1.98 1.92 16.20
CA GLN A 463 -2.16 0.55 15.74
C GLN A 463 -0.90 0.01 15.08
N SER A 464 -0.27 0.78 14.18
CA SER A 464 0.99 0.38 13.54
C SER A 464 2.14 0.26 14.55
N LEU A 465 2.21 1.13 15.56
CA LEU A 465 3.17 0.99 16.67
C LEU A 465 2.95 -0.30 17.45
N SER A 466 1.69 -0.69 17.67
CA SER A 466 1.35 -1.97 18.29
C SER A 466 2.00 -3.14 17.56
N PHE A 467 1.98 -3.15 16.22
CA PHE A 467 2.68 -4.16 15.43
C PHE A 467 4.20 -4.02 15.48
N ALA A 468 4.72 -2.79 15.47
CA ALA A 468 6.16 -2.55 15.54
C ALA A 468 6.78 -3.02 16.86
N LEU A 469 6.00 -3.06 17.93
CA LEU A 469 6.40 -3.52 19.26
C LEU A 469 6.13 -5.03 19.50
N GLN A 470 5.49 -5.72 18.56
CA GLN A 470 5.21 -7.14 18.67
C GLN A 470 6.45 -8.00 18.48
N PRO A 471 6.50 -9.16 19.17
CA PRO A 471 7.55 -10.14 18.95
C PRO A 471 7.52 -10.69 17.51
N ALA A 472 8.64 -11.23 17.08
CA ALA A 472 8.80 -11.84 15.77
C ALA A 472 9.28 -13.27 15.88
N VAL A 473 8.84 -14.12 14.96
CA VAL A 473 9.48 -15.40 14.72
C VAL A 473 10.58 -15.24 13.67
N VAL A 474 11.73 -15.84 13.91
CA VAL A 474 12.92 -15.78 13.07
C VAL A 474 13.40 -17.19 12.69
N ASP A 475 14.40 -17.30 11.81
CA ASP A 475 14.99 -18.57 11.38
C ASP A 475 13.94 -19.56 10.84
N ILE A 476 13.02 -19.05 10.05
CA ILE A 476 11.91 -19.84 9.51
C ILE A 476 12.43 -20.78 8.43
N SER A 477 12.16 -22.08 8.60
CA SER A 477 12.43 -23.09 7.57
C SER A 477 11.21 -23.98 7.36
N VAL A 478 10.94 -24.29 6.09
CA VAL A 478 9.82 -25.15 5.66
C VAL A 478 10.36 -26.41 5.07
N LYS A 479 9.97 -27.56 5.63
CA LYS A 479 10.32 -28.89 5.12
C LYS A 479 9.07 -29.58 4.59
N TRP A 480 9.14 -30.01 3.33
CA TRP A 480 8.10 -30.78 2.67
C TRP A 480 8.41 -32.25 2.78
N THR A 481 7.39 -33.06 3.07
CA THR A 481 7.45 -34.53 3.02
C THR A 481 6.31 -35.00 2.13
N LEU A 482 6.66 -35.52 0.97
CA LEU A 482 5.75 -35.96 -0.07
C LEU A 482 5.86 -37.50 -0.26
N PRO A 483 4.83 -38.16 -0.84
CA PRO A 483 4.89 -39.55 -1.23
C PRO A 483 6.02 -39.84 -2.23
N GLU A 484 6.40 -41.10 -2.33
CA GLU A 484 7.39 -41.56 -3.33
C GLU A 484 6.94 -41.21 -4.76
N GLY A 485 7.89 -40.78 -5.57
CA GLY A 485 7.65 -40.34 -6.96
C GLY A 485 7.34 -38.89 -7.13
N MET A 486 7.06 -38.14 -6.03
CA MET A 486 6.82 -36.69 -6.06
C MET A 486 8.02 -35.88 -5.54
N SER A 487 8.24 -34.72 -6.13
CA SER A 487 9.22 -33.76 -5.68
C SER A 487 8.62 -32.36 -5.60
N VAL A 488 9.26 -31.49 -4.83
CA VAL A 488 8.82 -30.09 -4.62
C VAL A 488 9.95 -29.12 -4.89
N THR A 489 9.65 -28.06 -5.63
CA THR A 489 10.55 -26.93 -5.87
C THR A 489 9.92 -25.67 -5.30
N THR A 490 10.54 -25.06 -4.28
CA THR A 490 10.06 -23.82 -3.69
C THR A 490 10.31 -22.66 -4.65
N LEU A 491 9.26 -21.89 -4.96
CA LEU A 491 9.29 -20.75 -5.88
C LEU A 491 9.44 -19.43 -5.13
N SER A 492 8.92 -19.35 -3.89
CA SER A 492 9.02 -18.16 -3.07
C SER A 492 10.42 -17.98 -2.50
N PRO A 493 10.90 -16.74 -2.36
CA PRO A 493 12.15 -16.46 -1.67
C PRO A 493 12.10 -16.93 -0.20
N PRO A 494 13.26 -17.24 0.43
CA PRO A 494 13.30 -17.68 1.81
C PRO A 494 12.63 -16.67 2.75
N LEU A 495 11.75 -17.17 3.61
CA LEU A 495 11.07 -16.38 4.62
C LEU A 495 11.92 -16.37 5.89
N ASN A 496 12.48 -15.22 6.27
CA ASN A 496 13.39 -15.11 7.40
C ASN A 496 12.73 -14.66 8.69
N VAL A 497 11.68 -13.83 8.59
CA VAL A 497 10.99 -13.22 9.75
C VAL A 497 9.50 -13.16 9.47
N LEU A 498 8.68 -13.48 10.48
CA LEU A 498 7.25 -13.18 10.54
C LEU A 498 6.92 -12.59 11.90
N PHE A 499 6.09 -11.55 11.87
CA PHE A 499 5.62 -10.90 13.09
C PHE A 499 4.21 -11.38 13.44
N GLN A 500 3.81 -11.18 14.69
CA GLN A 500 2.45 -11.46 15.12
C GLN A 500 1.44 -10.71 14.24
N GLY A 501 0.33 -11.38 13.88
CA GLY A 501 -0.68 -10.83 12.98
C GLY A 501 -0.25 -10.73 11.51
N GLN A 502 0.94 -11.20 11.15
CA GLN A 502 1.36 -11.30 9.74
C GLN A 502 1.10 -12.69 9.20
N ARG A 503 0.76 -12.72 7.92
CA ARG A 503 0.64 -13.94 7.11
C ARG A 503 1.69 -13.92 6.01
N ALA A 504 2.27 -15.09 5.72
CA ALA A 504 3.08 -15.30 4.54
C ALA A 504 2.44 -16.35 3.65
N LEU A 505 2.35 -16.06 2.34
CA LEU A 505 2.05 -17.03 1.32
C LEU A 505 3.34 -17.50 0.67
N LEU A 506 3.55 -18.81 0.65
CA LEU A 506 4.68 -19.47 0.01
C LEU A 506 4.18 -20.34 -1.11
N TYR A 507 4.81 -20.24 -2.28
CA TYR A 507 4.48 -21.00 -3.46
C TYR A 507 5.54 -22.06 -3.73
N ALA A 508 5.11 -23.27 -4.06
CA ALA A 508 6.00 -24.36 -4.48
C ALA A 508 5.38 -25.17 -5.61
N GLN A 509 6.21 -25.60 -6.53
CA GLN A 509 5.84 -26.45 -7.69
C GLN A 509 5.98 -27.91 -7.29
N LEU A 510 4.96 -28.71 -7.59
CA LEU A 510 4.92 -30.15 -7.36
C LEU A 510 5.13 -30.85 -8.70
N THR A 511 6.12 -31.73 -8.75
CA THR A 511 6.44 -32.54 -9.95
C THR A 511 6.38 -34.02 -9.63
N GLY A 512 6.05 -34.82 -10.60
CA GLY A 512 5.90 -36.27 -10.45
C GLY A 512 4.47 -36.74 -10.10
N GLU A 513 4.26 -38.01 -10.03
CA GLU A 513 2.98 -38.64 -9.69
C GLU A 513 3.08 -39.41 -8.37
N SER A 514 2.04 -39.31 -7.55
CA SER A 514 1.96 -40.02 -6.28
C SER A 514 1.71 -41.52 -6.49
N SER A 515 2.52 -42.38 -5.89
CA SER A 515 2.41 -43.84 -5.99
C SER A 515 1.46 -44.46 -4.96
N GLY A 516 0.67 -43.72 -4.21
CA GLY A 516 -0.27 -44.36 -3.27
C GLY A 516 -0.87 -43.52 -2.16
N SER A 517 -0.44 -42.30 -1.92
CA SER A 517 -1.03 -41.39 -0.92
C SER A 517 -1.42 -40.07 -1.54
N ASP A 518 -2.62 -39.61 -1.25
CA ASP A 518 -3.11 -38.28 -1.65
C ASP A 518 -2.76 -37.20 -0.65
N GLU A 519 -1.88 -37.47 0.33
CA GLU A 519 -1.53 -36.57 1.39
C GLU A 519 -0.05 -36.20 1.40
N GLY A 520 0.23 -34.91 1.50
CA GLY A 520 1.55 -34.36 1.78
C GLY A 520 1.63 -33.79 3.19
N THR A 521 2.82 -33.70 3.74
CA THR A 521 3.07 -33.10 5.07
C THR A 521 4.02 -31.93 4.97
N VAL A 522 3.71 -30.85 5.67
CA VAL A 522 4.59 -29.69 5.84
C VAL A 522 5.01 -29.60 7.30
N THR A 523 6.31 -29.44 7.50
CA THR A 523 6.88 -29.13 8.82
C THR A 523 7.54 -27.76 8.76
N VAL A 524 7.09 -26.85 9.61
CA VAL A 524 7.65 -25.50 9.74
C VAL A 524 8.42 -25.42 11.05
N HIS A 525 9.68 -25.04 10.95
CA HIS A 525 10.54 -24.75 12.10
C HIS A 525 10.80 -23.25 12.15
N TYR A 526 10.77 -22.68 13.32
CA TYR A 526 11.14 -21.28 13.56
C TYR A 526 11.63 -21.07 15.00
N SER A 527 12.25 -19.96 15.27
CA SER A 527 12.65 -19.53 16.61
C SER A 527 11.77 -18.39 17.09
N LEU A 528 11.24 -18.50 18.31
CA LEU A 528 10.48 -17.45 18.97
C LEU A 528 11.18 -17.12 20.30
N GLU A 529 11.66 -15.89 20.47
CA GLU A 529 12.47 -15.45 21.61
C GLU A 529 13.66 -16.40 21.95
N GLY A 530 14.26 -16.97 20.89
CA GLY A 530 15.37 -17.91 21.03
C GLY A 530 14.95 -19.36 21.36
N GLN A 531 13.66 -19.63 21.50
CA GLN A 531 13.13 -20.98 21.69
C GLN A 531 12.72 -21.59 20.34
N PRO A 532 13.20 -22.81 20.02
CA PRO A 532 12.82 -23.48 18.78
C PRO A 532 11.37 -24.00 18.86
N VAL A 533 10.58 -23.70 17.86
CA VAL A 533 9.19 -24.16 17.70
C VAL A 533 9.08 -24.99 16.41
N ARG A 534 8.27 -26.05 16.47
CA ARG A 534 8.00 -26.93 15.34
C ARG A 534 6.49 -27.11 15.18
N ASN A 535 5.96 -26.75 14.01
CA ASN A 535 4.59 -26.99 13.62
C ASN A 535 4.55 -27.96 12.43
N GLN A 536 3.63 -28.92 12.47
CA GLN A 536 3.46 -29.90 11.40
C GLN A 536 1.97 -30.06 11.08
N PHE A 537 1.62 -30.07 9.79
CA PHE A 537 0.26 -30.35 9.35
C PHE A 537 0.27 -31.12 8.01
N THR A 538 -0.81 -31.82 7.76
CA THR A 538 -1.04 -32.56 6.52
C THR A 538 -1.97 -31.77 5.59
N PHE A 539 -1.81 -31.96 4.28
CA PHE A 539 -2.66 -31.35 3.26
C PHE A 539 -2.95 -32.34 2.14
N CYS A 540 -4.07 -32.15 1.46
CA CYS A 540 -4.46 -32.98 0.32
C CYS A 540 -3.69 -32.57 -0.93
N LEU A 541 -3.08 -33.53 -1.62
CA LEU A 541 -2.36 -33.36 -2.88
C LEU A 541 -3.30 -33.26 -4.09
N LYS A 542 -4.56 -33.66 -3.94
CA LYS A 542 -5.55 -33.48 -4.99
C LYS A 542 -5.82 -32.03 -5.21
N ALA A 543 -5.60 -31.60 -6.44
CA ALA A 543 -5.90 -30.22 -6.83
C ALA A 543 -7.39 -29.93 -6.67
N ALA A 544 -7.71 -28.74 -6.18
CA ALA A 544 -9.07 -28.25 -6.17
C ALA A 544 -9.59 -28.10 -7.60
N GLU A 545 -10.81 -28.57 -7.87
CA GLU A 545 -11.44 -28.41 -9.18
C GLU A 545 -11.65 -26.92 -9.48
N ASP A 546 -11.42 -26.54 -10.72
CA ASP A 546 -11.62 -25.20 -11.31
C ASP A 546 -11.05 -24.03 -10.46
N THR A 547 -9.75 -23.91 -10.48
CA THR A 547 -9.06 -22.88 -9.71
C THR A 547 -8.85 -21.56 -10.44
N GLY A 548 -9.09 -21.50 -11.76
CA GLY A 548 -8.87 -20.28 -12.56
C GLY A 548 -7.42 -19.83 -12.63
N LEU A 549 -6.46 -20.68 -12.24
CA LEU A 549 -5.00 -20.45 -12.24
C LEU A 549 -4.55 -19.25 -11.39
N GLY A 550 -5.29 -18.90 -10.35
CA GLY A 550 -4.96 -17.77 -9.50
C GLY A 550 -3.64 -17.95 -8.76
N ILE A 551 -3.39 -19.13 -8.21
CA ILE A 551 -2.14 -19.48 -7.51
C ILE A 551 -0.95 -19.46 -8.49
N HIS A 552 -1.11 -20.03 -9.67
CA HIS A 552 -0.08 -20.04 -10.72
C HIS A 552 0.32 -18.62 -11.14
N ARG A 553 -0.66 -17.74 -11.34
CA ARG A 553 -0.42 -16.35 -11.77
C ARG A 553 0.24 -15.51 -10.70
N LEU A 554 -0.12 -15.69 -9.42
CA LEU A 554 0.57 -15.02 -8.32
C LEU A 554 1.99 -15.54 -8.11
N ALA A 555 2.19 -16.85 -8.22
CA ALA A 555 3.53 -17.45 -8.19
C ALA A 555 4.38 -16.94 -9.35
N ALA A 556 3.82 -16.87 -10.57
CA ALA A 556 4.48 -16.27 -11.73
C ALA A 556 4.85 -14.80 -11.47
N ARG A 557 3.92 -13.98 -10.96
CA ARG A 557 4.18 -12.57 -10.64
C ARG A 557 5.32 -12.41 -9.64
N SER A 558 5.31 -13.21 -8.56
CA SER A 558 6.37 -13.20 -7.55
C SER A 558 7.73 -13.60 -8.12
N LEU A 559 7.76 -14.64 -8.96
CA LEU A 559 8.99 -15.12 -9.59
C LEU A 559 9.52 -14.13 -10.63
N ILE A 560 8.65 -13.57 -11.48
CA ILE A 560 8.99 -12.51 -12.44
C ILE A 560 9.66 -11.33 -11.71
N GLN A 561 9.05 -10.83 -10.64
CA GLN A 561 9.61 -9.72 -9.87
C GLN A 561 10.99 -10.05 -9.28
N SER A 562 11.19 -11.27 -8.80
CA SER A 562 12.49 -11.71 -8.25
C SER A 562 13.56 -11.80 -9.33
N LEU A 563 13.23 -12.36 -10.50
CA LEU A 563 14.15 -12.47 -11.63
C LEU A 563 14.49 -11.11 -12.25
N GLU A 564 13.52 -10.21 -12.35
CA GLU A 564 13.75 -8.82 -12.80
C GLU A 564 14.71 -8.04 -11.88
N MET A 565 14.62 -8.29 -10.56
CA MET A 565 15.59 -7.71 -9.61
C MET A 565 17.00 -8.27 -9.84
N GLU A 566 17.09 -9.59 -9.95
CA GLU A 566 18.38 -10.25 -10.16
C GLU A 566 19.03 -9.83 -11.49
N HIS A 567 18.21 -9.70 -12.56
CA HIS A 567 18.68 -9.17 -13.85
C HIS A 567 19.23 -7.74 -13.74
N ARG A 568 18.57 -6.86 -12.99
CA ARG A 568 19.06 -5.47 -12.78
C ARG A 568 20.39 -5.42 -12.04
N GLU A 569 20.62 -6.32 -11.10
CA GLU A 569 21.87 -6.42 -10.37
C GLU A 569 23.00 -7.02 -11.22
N LYS A 570 22.71 -8.09 -11.95
CA LYS A 570 23.70 -8.90 -12.67
C LYS A 570 23.83 -8.55 -14.15
N LYS A 571 22.85 -7.87 -14.75
CA LYS A 571 22.72 -7.60 -16.19
C LYS A 571 22.87 -8.87 -17.04
N ASP A 572 22.26 -9.97 -16.60
CA ASP A 572 22.34 -11.29 -17.23
C ASP A 572 21.16 -11.49 -18.19
N GLU A 573 21.45 -11.60 -19.49
CA GLU A 573 20.43 -11.77 -20.53
C GLU A 573 19.64 -13.08 -20.40
N SER A 574 20.23 -14.11 -19.80
CA SER A 574 19.52 -15.38 -19.56
C SER A 574 18.35 -15.22 -18.57
N LEU A 575 18.49 -14.31 -17.60
CA LEU A 575 17.40 -13.96 -16.67
C LEU A 575 16.27 -13.20 -17.39
N ARG A 576 16.61 -12.32 -18.34
CA ARG A 576 15.62 -11.64 -19.18
C ARG A 576 14.81 -12.64 -19.99
N GLU A 577 15.46 -13.61 -20.63
CA GLU A 577 14.78 -14.66 -21.40
C GLU A 577 13.84 -15.50 -20.51
N GLN A 578 14.26 -15.85 -19.30
CA GLN A 578 13.43 -16.57 -18.33
C GLN A 578 12.19 -15.73 -17.92
N VAL A 579 12.37 -14.43 -17.69
CA VAL A 579 11.23 -13.53 -17.37
C VAL A 579 10.25 -13.47 -18.54
N VAL A 580 10.73 -13.33 -19.77
CA VAL A 580 9.88 -13.30 -20.98
C VAL A 580 9.11 -14.62 -21.13
N GLU A 581 9.78 -15.77 -21.01
CA GLU A 581 9.17 -17.09 -21.13
C GLU A 581 8.06 -17.27 -20.08
N LEU A 582 8.37 -16.98 -18.81
CA LEU A 582 7.44 -17.09 -17.71
C LEU A 582 6.23 -16.15 -17.85
N SER A 583 6.47 -14.93 -18.31
CA SER A 583 5.45 -13.91 -18.54
C SER A 583 4.49 -14.35 -19.66
N VAL A 584 5.01 -14.86 -20.78
CA VAL A 584 4.22 -15.35 -21.90
C VAL A 584 3.41 -16.60 -21.50
N GLN A 585 4.02 -17.56 -20.79
CA GLN A 585 3.32 -18.77 -20.35
C GLN A 585 2.18 -18.49 -19.38
N SER A 586 2.37 -17.59 -18.44
CA SER A 586 1.39 -17.29 -17.38
C SER A 586 0.35 -16.24 -17.80
N GLY A 587 0.61 -15.50 -18.89
CA GLY A 587 -0.18 -14.32 -19.27
C GLY A 587 0.02 -13.11 -18.34
N VAL A 588 0.99 -13.15 -17.43
CA VAL A 588 1.28 -12.09 -16.47
C VAL A 588 2.35 -11.15 -17.07
N SER A 589 2.06 -9.86 -17.13
CA SER A 589 2.99 -8.87 -17.69
C SER A 589 4.26 -8.68 -16.86
N SER A 590 5.35 -8.30 -17.56
CA SER A 590 6.66 -7.99 -16.99
C SER A 590 7.23 -6.71 -17.63
N SER A 591 8.37 -6.21 -17.13
CA SER A 591 9.06 -5.08 -17.75
C SER A 591 9.59 -5.38 -19.16
N PHE A 592 9.79 -6.65 -19.48
CA PHE A 592 10.32 -7.12 -20.77
C PHE A 592 9.24 -7.60 -21.74
N THR A 593 7.97 -7.57 -21.34
CA THR A 593 6.85 -8.01 -22.18
C THR A 593 5.83 -6.89 -22.39
N ALA A 594 5.03 -7.05 -23.43
CA ALA A 594 3.94 -6.16 -23.76
C ALA A 594 2.72 -6.95 -24.23
N PHE A 595 1.54 -6.38 -24.07
CA PHE A 595 0.32 -6.94 -24.61
C PHE A 595 0.15 -6.54 -26.08
N LEU A 596 -0.18 -7.50 -26.91
CA LEU A 596 -0.55 -7.33 -28.31
C LEU A 596 -2.02 -7.68 -28.49
N ALA A 597 -2.80 -6.82 -29.09
CA ALA A 597 -4.21 -7.09 -29.37
C ALA A 597 -4.33 -8.03 -30.59
N VAL A 598 -5.02 -9.14 -30.39
CA VAL A 598 -5.28 -10.15 -31.43
C VAL A 598 -6.78 -10.43 -31.55
N HIS A 599 -7.24 -10.80 -32.75
CA HIS A 599 -8.61 -11.28 -32.94
C HIS A 599 -8.80 -12.63 -32.28
N LYS A 600 -9.79 -12.78 -31.42
CA LYS A 600 -10.14 -14.06 -30.80
C LYS A 600 -10.52 -15.08 -31.88
N GLY A 601 -9.86 -16.22 -31.88
CA GLY A 601 -10.08 -17.32 -32.81
C GLY A 601 -9.09 -17.38 -33.97
N SER A 602 -8.59 -16.28 -34.54
CA SER A 602 -7.55 -16.31 -35.57
C SER A 602 -6.12 -16.09 -35.02
N GLY A 603 -5.99 -15.50 -33.82
CA GLY A 603 -4.69 -15.14 -33.24
C GLY A 603 -3.91 -14.10 -34.05
N GLN A 604 -4.55 -13.48 -35.06
CA GLN A 604 -3.88 -12.49 -35.89
C GLN A 604 -3.92 -11.11 -35.25
N PRO A 605 -2.80 -10.34 -35.31
CA PRO A 605 -2.79 -8.97 -34.80
C PRO A 605 -3.90 -8.13 -35.40
N VAL A 606 -4.58 -7.35 -34.58
CA VAL A 606 -5.61 -6.43 -35.02
C VAL A 606 -4.96 -5.32 -35.80
N LYS A 607 -5.37 -5.16 -37.10
CA LYS A 607 -4.89 -4.13 -38.00
C LYS A 607 -6.04 -3.19 -38.34
N GLY A 608 -5.81 -1.90 -38.21
CA GLY A 608 -6.79 -0.87 -38.52
C GLY A 608 -6.20 0.20 -39.48
N PRO A 609 -7.03 1.10 -40.05
CA PRO A 609 -6.51 2.23 -40.82
C PRO A 609 -5.68 3.14 -39.92
N LEU A 610 -4.55 3.61 -40.43
CA LEU A 610 -3.69 4.57 -39.75
C LEU A 610 -4.48 5.85 -39.47
N VAL A 611 -4.74 6.14 -38.21
CA VAL A 611 -5.18 7.48 -37.84
C VAL A 611 -3.94 8.37 -37.80
N ARG A 612 -3.98 9.49 -38.51
CA ARG A 612 -2.81 10.35 -38.81
C ARG A 612 -2.08 10.98 -37.60
N ASP A 613 -2.51 10.71 -36.43
CA ASP A 613 -1.88 11.18 -35.17
C ASP A 613 -1.49 10.00 -34.30
N ALA A 614 -0.39 9.34 -34.69
CA ALA A 614 0.22 8.27 -33.87
C ALA A 614 0.54 8.76 -32.43
N ILE A 615 0.44 7.87 -31.46
CA ILE A 615 1.03 8.05 -30.12
C ILE A 615 2.50 8.49 -30.35
N PRO A 616 2.98 9.58 -29.73
CA PRO A 616 4.33 10.07 -30.01
C PRO A 616 5.37 9.01 -29.72
N ALA A 617 6.34 8.83 -30.59
CA ALA A 617 7.49 7.95 -30.43
C ALA A 617 8.31 8.25 -29.15
N SER A 618 8.11 9.38 -28.49
CA SER A 618 8.72 9.73 -27.20
C SER A 618 8.37 8.77 -26.05
N TYR A 619 7.38 7.91 -26.20
CA TYR A 619 7.11 6.83 -25.26
C TYR A 619 7.92 5.55 -25.53
N LEU A 620 8.67 5.51 -26.64
CA LEU A 620 9.45 4.37 -27.08
C LEU A 620 10.98 4.58 -26.95
N GLU A 621 11.44 5.82 -26.71
CA GLU A 621 12.84 6.22 -26.85
C GLU A 621 13.59 6.50 -25.52
N TYR A 622 13.13 6.01 -24.36
CA TYR A 622 13.86 6.22 -23.10
C TYR A 622 14.56 4.96 -22.56
N ASP A 623 15.11 4.14 -23.45
CA ASP A 623 16.11 3.11 -23.10
C ASP A 623 17.44 3.31 -23.86
N GLU A 624 17.84 4.55 -24.21
CA GLU A 624 19.21 4.80 -24.63
C GLU A 624 20.11 5.05 -23.41
N GLU A 625 20.97 4.08 -23.16
CA GLU A 625 22.14 4.13 -22.29
C GLU A 625 22.87 5.47 -22.48
N TYR A 626 22.97 6.27 -21.42
CA TYR A 626 24.01 7.26 -21.31
C TYR A 626 25.34 6.53 -21.13
N ASP A 627 25.98 6.17 -22.24
CA ASP A 627 27.38 5.86 -22.26
C ASP A 627 28.14 7.16 -21.97
N SER A 628 28.66 7.28 -20.75
CA SER A 628 29.44 8.40 -20.30
C SER A 628 30.82 8.33 -20.91
N ASP A 629 31.01 9.00 -22.06
CA ASP A 629 32.35 9.33 -22.58
C ASP A 629 32.93 10.52 -21.79
N PRO A 630 34.03 10.36 -21.06
CA PRO A 630 34.62 11.44 -20.28
C PRO A 630 35.56 12.27 -21.15
N GLY A 631 35.06 13.19 -21.93
CA GLY A 631 35.99 14.03 -22.72
C GLY A 631 35.38 15.10 -23.61
N HIS A 632 34.53 15.99 -23.12
CA HIS A 632 34.41 17.31 -23.73
C HIS A 632 33.96 18.38 -22.72
N GLN A 633 34.91 19.22 -22.36
CA GLN A 633 34.67 20.49 -21.64
C GLN A 633 33.93 21.46 -22.59
N GLY A 634 32.63 21.52 -22.56
CA GLY A 634 31.79 22.52 -23.20
C GLY A 634 31.38 23.60 -22.22
N LYS A 635 31.67 24.85 -22.55
CA LYS A 635 31.32 26.07 -21.80
C LYS A 635 29.83 26.19 -21.52
N PRO A 636 29.41 26.84 -20.40
CA PRO A 636 27.98 27.02 -20.07
C PRO A 636 27.31 27.91 -21.12
N CYS A 637 26.20 27.45 -21.70
CA CYS A 637 25.28 28.28 -22.46
C CYS A 637 24.48 29.17 -21.50
N GLU A 638 24.71 30.47 -21.54
CA GLU A 638 23.86 31.49 -20.95
C GLU A 638 22.48 31.45 -21.62
N LEU A 639 21.44 31.13 -20.86
CA LEU A 639 20.05 31.27 -21.29
C LEU A 639 19.67 32.73 -21.35
N TYR A 640 19.59 33.27 -22.54
CA TYR A 640 19.03 34.59 -22.83
C TYR A 640 17.51 34.56 -22.65
N ILE A 641 17.00 35.21 -21.59
CA ILE A 641 15.59 35.43 -21.35
C ILE A 641 15.20 36.75 -21.98
N PRO A 642 14.31 36.77 -23.00
CA PRO A 642 13.80 38.04 -23.51
C PRO A 642 12.79 38.64 -22.51
N SER A 643 13.10 39.81 -22.02
CA SER A 643 12.23 40.65 -21.18
C SER A 643 11.12 41.30 -22.06
N SER A 644 10.01 40.60 -22.30
CA SER A 644 8.75 41.25 -22.71
C SER A 644 7.60 40.22 -22.74
N TRP A 645 7.06 39.88 -21.58
CA TRP A 645 5.67 39.37 -21.47
C TRP A 645 5.12 39.81 -20.12
N HIS A 646 4.75 41.07 -20.06
CA HIS A 646 3.81 41.56 -19.05
C HIS A 646 2.41 41.35 -19.63
N SER A 647 1.74 40.26 -19.20
CA SER A 647 0.30 40.14 -19.32
C SER A 647 -0.36 40.62 -18.02
N PRO A 648 -1.47 41.37 -18.09
CA PRO A 648 -2.07 41.99 -16.92
C PRO A 648 -2.65 40.90 -16.02
N VAL A 649 -2.21 40.90 -14.77
CA VAL A 649 -2.79 40.15 -13.67
C VAL A 649 -4.21 40.69 -13.45
N CYS A 650 -5.22 39.93 -13.82
CA CYS A 650 -6.58 40.12 -13.32
C CYS A 650 -6.58 39.78 -11.83
N GLU A 651 -6.49 40.78 -11.00
CA GLU A 651 -6.84 40.72 -9.57
C GLU A 651 -8.34 40.41 -9.44
N TYR A 652 -8.71 39.14 -9.41
CA TYR A 652 -9.95 38.74 -8.79
C TYR A 652 -9.73 38.67 -7.27
N SER A 653 -10.03 39.77 -6.58
CA SER A 653 -10.22 39.77 -5.16
C SER A 653 -11.46 38.94 -4.84
N VAL A 654 -11.29 37.64 -4.65
CA VAL A 654 -12.28 36.81 -3.97
C VAL A 654 -12.23 37.25 -2.49
N ARG A 655 -13.15 38.14 -2.13
CA ARG A 655 -13.52 38.29 -0.72
C ARG A 655 -14.11 36.97 -0.27
N ALA A 656 -13.24 36.07 0.21
CA ALA A 656 -13.67 34.97 1.05
C ALA A 656 -14.26 35.60 2.31
N SER A 657 -15.58 35.53 2.44
CA SER A 657 -16.24 35.68 3.72
C SER A 657 -15.71 34.58 4.62
N ALA A 658 -14.67 34.88 5.36
CA ALA A 658 -14.17 34.03 6.43
C ALA A 658 -15.30 33.93 7.46
N SER A 659 -16.02 32.82 7.45
CA SER A 659 -16.66 32.33 8.67
C SER A 659 -15.55 32.25 9.73
N PRO A 660 -15.77 32.70 10.96
CA PRO A 660 -14.79 32.59 12.01
C PRO A 660 -14.53 31.08 12.20
N HIS A 661 -13.45 30.55 11.66
CA HIS A 661 -12.92 29.27 12.06
C HIS A 661 -12.58 29.38 13.54
N CYS A 662 -13.44 28.80 14.37
CA CYS A 662 -13.05 28.42 15.71
C CYS A 662 -11.73 27.65 15.56
N PRO A 663 -10.62 28.04 16.21
CA PRO A 663 -9.38 27.28 16.16
C PRO A 663 -9.75 25.87 16.61
N ALA A 664 -9.44 24.85 15.79
CA ALA A 664 -9.66 23.46 16.15
C ALA A 664 -8.96 23.25 17.50
N GLN A 665 -9.74 23.07 18.55
CA GLN A 665 -9.24 22.89 19.91
C GLN A 665 -8.41 21.61 19.89
N ARG A 666 -7.16 21.72 20.33
CA ARG A 666 -6.28 20.58 20.52
C ARG A 666 -6.95 19.59 21.46
N GLU A 667 -6.89 18.28 21.14
CA GLU A 667 -7.48 17.24 21.98
C GLU A 667 -6.83 17.27 23.39
N PRO A 668 -7.61 17.44 24.47
CA PRO A 668 -7.05 17.64 25.83
C PRO A 668 -6.12 16.51 26.31
N TYR A 669 -6.32 15.26 25.82
CA TYR A 669 -5.44 14.16 26.18
C TYR A 669 -4.03 14.31 25.60
N LEU A 670 -3.87 14.98 24.45
CA LEU A 670 -2.56 15.27 23.86
C LEU A 670 -1.76 16.26 24.71
N ASP A 671 -2.43 17.16 25.41
CA ASP A 671 -1.77 18.04 26.38
C ASP A 671 -1.23 17.24 27.55
N LEU A 672 -2.02 16.28 28.11
CA LEU A 672 -1.55 15.38 29.13
C LEU A 672 -0.37 14.52 28.65
N VAL A 673 -0.46 13.95 27.44
CA VAL A 673 0.63 13.16 26.82
C VAL A 673 1.90 13.99 26.69
N SER A 674 1.79 15.27 26.31
CA SER A 674 2.95 16.16 26.17
C SER A 674 3.76 16.34 27.45
N LEU A 675 3.14 16.20 28.61
CA LEU A 675 3.76 16.36 29.92
C LEU A 675 4.44 15.07 30.42
N GLN A 676 4.14 13.89 29.84
CA GLN A 676 4.73 12.64 30.28
C GLN A 676 6.25 12.62 30.14
N LYS A 677 6.97 12.17 31.14
CA LYS A 677 8.42 11.95 31.11
C LYS A 677 8.78 10.67 30.32
N ALA A 678 10.02 10.56 29.88
CA ALA A 678 10.49 9.37 29.15
C ALA A 678 10.34 8.08 29.96
N ALA A 679 10.49 8.15 31.28
CA ALA A 679 10.29 7.02 32.20
C ALA A 679 8.83 6.56 32.33
N GLY A 680 7.86 7.39 31.90
CA GLY A 680 6.43 7.10 31.95
C GLY A 680 5.67 7.85 33.05
N ASN A 681 6.33 8.55 33.96
CA ASN A 681 5.69 9.32 35.00
C ASN A 681 5.30 10.74 34.56
N TRP A 682 4.46 11.38 35.37
CA TRP A 682 4.19 12.82 35.35
C TRP A 682 4.69 13.45 36.65
N ASP A 683 5.08 14.71 36.54
CA ASP A 683 5.40 15.53 37.69
C ASP A 683 4.17 16.35 38.10
N LEU A 684 4.08 16.67 39.39
CA LEU A 684 3.00 17.50 39.93
C LEU A 684 3.31 18.96 39.66
N GLU A 685 2.92 19.44 38.48
CA GLU A 685 3.22 20.79 37.97
C GLU A 685 1.96 21.54 37.51
N ALA A 686 2.06 22.88 37.38
CA ALA A 686 0.94 23.74 37.06
C ALA A 686 0.19 23.32 35.76
N LYS A 687 0.90 22.90 34.73
CA LYS A 687 0.29 22.43 33.46
C LYS A 687 -0.54 21.18 33.63
N LEU A 688 -0.15 20.27 34.55
CA LEU A 688 -0.93 19.09 34.86
C LEU A 688 -2.25 19.50 35.57
N PHE A 689 -2.19 20.51 36.46
CA PHE A 689 -3.40 20.99 37.12
C PHE A 689 -4.40 21.56 36.14
N ASP A 690 -3.92 22.33 35.14
CA ASP A 690 -4.75 22.89 34.06
C ASP A 690 -5.45 21.79 33.26
N VAL A 691 -4.73 20.72 32.89
CA VAL A 691 -5.30 19.59 32.15
C VAL A 691 -6.33 18.82 32.97
N LEU A 692 -6.06 18.60 34.25
CA LEU A 692 -6.98 17.90 35.17
C LEU A 692 -8.18 18.78 35.59
N GLY A 693 -8.13 20.08 35.32
CA GLY A 693 -9.17 21.05 35.72
C GLY A 693 -9.26 21.21 37.24
N LYS A 694 -8.14 21.10 37.96
CA LYS A 694 -8.04 21.14 39.42
C LYS A 694 -6.97 22.13 39.88
N THR A 695 -7.14 22.66 41.03
CA THR A 695 -6.15 23.54 41.67
C THR A 695 -5.08 22.74 42.42
N GLU A 696 -3.88 23.29 42.54
CA GLU A 696 -2.81 22.70 43.35
C GLU A 696 -3.26 22.35 44.78
N LYS A 697 -4.05 23.25 45.40
CA LYS A 697 -4.56 23.05 46.78
C LYS A 697 -5.52 21.86 46.89
N GLU A 698 -6.36 21.66 45.88
CA GLU A 698 -7.29 20.51 45.87
C GLU A 698 -6.54 19.20 45.75
N LEU A 699 -5.52 19.12 44.87
CA LEU A 699 -4.73 17.93 44.63
C LEU A 699 -3.78 17.63 45.82
N ALA A 700 -3.18 18.66 46.44
CA ALA A 700 -2.31 18.50 47.58
C ALA A 700 -3.06 18.06 48.85
N LYS A 701 -4.30 18.52 49.07
CA LYS A 701 -5.11 18.21 50.22
C LYS A 701 -5.50 16.71 50.28
N GLN A 702 -5.68 16.08 49.12
CA GLN A 702 -6.12 14.68 49.03
C GLN A 702 -4.96 13.70 48.78
N LYS A 703 -3.73 14.21 48.65
CA LYS A 703 -2.55 13.36 48.49
C LYS A 703 -2.30 12.55 49.78
N PRO A 704 -2.17 11.21 49.71
CA PRO A 704 -1.80 10.40 50.83
C PRO A 704 -0.43 10.78 51.41
N LEU A 705 -0.30 10.78 52.74
CA LEU A 705 0.84 11.37 53.47
C LEU A 705 2.21 10.77 53.13
N GLN A 706 2.28 9.51 52.73
CA GLN A 706 3.54 8.79 52.50
C GLN A 706 3.84 8.55 51.00
N VAL A 707 3.06 9.16 50.10
CA VAL A 707 3.18 8.92 48.67
C VAL A 707 4.04 9.99 48.00
N ASP A 708 4.96 9.59 47.14
CA ASP A 708 5.77 10.53 46.32
C ASP A 708 4.88 11.37 45.40
N SER A 709 5.29 12.61 45.18
CA SER A 709 4.51 13.54 44.35
C SER A 709 4.40 13.11 42.86
N ALA A 710 5.45 12.45 42.35
CA ALA A 710 5.42 11.93 40.98
C ALA A 710 4.53 10.69 40.86
N VAL A 711 4.47 9.85 41.92
CA VAL A 711 3.53 8.72 41.98
C VAL A 711 2.10 9.25 42.00
N TRP A 712 1.82 10.24 42.85
CA TRP A 712 0.51 10.84 42.92
C TRP A 712 0.06 11.45 41.60
N ALA A 713 0.92 12.27 40.97
CA ALA A 713 0.65 12.87 39.66
C ALA A 713 0.39 11.81 38.59
N THR A 714 1.15 10.71 38.60
CA THR A 714 1.02 9.64 37.62
C THR A 714 -0.30 8.85 37.83
N VAL A 715 -0.69 8.57 39.07
CA VAL A 715 -1.98 7.95 39.40
C VAL A 715 -3.15 8.84 38.93
N LEU A 716 -3.09 10.17 39.21
CA LEU A 716 -4.12 11.11 38.74
C LEU A 716 -4.24 11.16 37.22
N ALA A 717 -3.11 11.18 36.50
CA ALA A 717 -3.09 11.18 35.05
C ALA A 717 -3.72 9.90 34.47
N LEU A 718 -3.40 8.73 35.04
CA LEU A 718 -4.00 7.46 34.63
C LEU A 718 -5.50 7.41 34.92
N ILE A 719 -5.94 7.86 36.11
CA ILE A 719 -7.36 7.93 36.46
C ILE A 719 -8.10 8.86 35.49
N TRP A 720 -7.50 9.99 35.13
CA TRP A 720 -8.11 10.92 34.19
C TRP A 720 -8.25 10.30 32.79
N LEU A 721 -7.22 9.60 32.27
CA LEU A 721 -7.30 8.87 30.99
C LEU A 721 -8.39 7.81 31.00
N HIS A 722 -8.40 6.94 31.99
CA HIS A 722 -9.36 5.83 32.10
C HIS A 722 -10.78 6.31 32.45
N GLY A 723 -10.94 7.43 33.14
CA GLY A 723 -12.23 7.96 33.56
C GLY A 723 -12.92 8.85 32.53
N PHE A 724 -12.15 9.63 31.77
CA PHE A 724 -12.69 10.68 30.91
C PHE A 724 -12.32 10.55 29.42
N ARG A 725 -11.41 9.64 29.05
CA ARG A 725 -10.87 9.49 27.69
C ARG A 725 -10.89 8.03 27.19
N THR A 726 -11.91 7.31 27.53
CA THR A 726 -12.07 5.90 27.14
C THR A 726 -12.29 5.74 25.62
N ALA A 727 -12.87 6.72 24.96
CA ALA A 727 -13.08 6.70 23.51
C ALA A 727 -11.76 6.73 22.74
N GLU A 728 -10.71 7.34 23.30
CA GLU A 728 -9.38 7.43 22.72
C GLU A 728 -8.39 6.41 23.31
N GLN A 729 -8.86 5.34 23.95
CA GLN A 729 -8.04 4.36 24.67
C GLN A 729 -6.95 3.76 23.78
N GLU A 730 -7.25 3.41 22.55
CA GLU A 730 -6.27 2.86 21.61
C GLU A 730 -5.13 3.84 21.28
N GLU A 731 -5.36 5.14 21.39
CA GLU A 731 -4.36 6.15 21.09
C GLU A 731 -3.40 6.38 22.26
N TRP A 732 -3.88 6.31 23.50
CA TRP A 732 -3.05 6.56 24.68
C TRP A 732 -2.63 5.29 25.45
N LYS A 733 -2.99 4.08 24.98
CA LYS A 733 -2.69 2.83 25.69
C LYS A 733 -1.20 2.64 26.03
N PHE A 734 -0.29 2.96 25.09
CA PHE A 734 1.16 2.82 25.34
C PHE A 734 1.68 3.84 26.35
N ILE A 735 1.09 5.03 26.38
CA ILE A 735 1.32 6.06 27.40
C ILE A 735 0.96 5.52 28.78
N ALA A 736 -0.25 4.93 28.91
CA ALA A 736 -0.70 4.31 30.16
C ALA A 736 0.14 3.10 30.54
N MET A 737 0.48 2.22 29.60
CA MET A 737 1.34 1.04 29.86
C MET A 737 2.70 1.44 30.42
N LYS A 738 3.34 2.46 29.85
CA LYS A 738 4.62 2.98 30.35
C LYS A 738 4.49 3.57 31.74
N ALA A 739 3.40 4.28 32.02
CA ALA A 739 3.12 4.83 33.35
C ALA A 739 2.86 3.72 34.39
N THR A 740 2.09 2.70 34.03
CA THR A 740 1.82 1.53 34.89
C THR A 740 3.12 0.78 35.21
N SER A 741 3.98 0.55 34.19
CA SER A 741 5.29 -0.07 34.41
C SER A 741 6.17 0.75 35.37
N TRP A 742 6.16 2.09 35.20
CA TRP A 742 6.88 2.96 36.11
C TRP A 742 6.33 2.93 37.52
N ILE A 743 5.00 2.97 37.75
CA ILE A 743 4.40 2.85 39.10
C ILE A 743 4.80 1.54 39.77
N ARG A 744 4.77 0.42 39.03
CA ARG A 744 5.19 -0.90 39.56
C ARG A 744 6.66 -0.88 40.04
N SER A 745 7.54 -0.21 39.27
CA SER A 745 8.96 -0.09 39.66
C SER A 745 9.18 0.69 40.94
N GLN A 746 8.24 1.57 41.34
CA GLN A 746 8.28 2.36 42.56
C GLN A 746 7.88 1.57 43.81
N LYS A 747 7.33 0.34 43.66
CA LYS A 747 6.92 -0.55 44.78
C LYS A 747 6.02 0.16 45.78
N VAL A 748 4.99 0.85 45.31
CA VAL A 748 4.05 1.64 46.14
C VAL A 748 3.21 0.70 47.00
N GLU A 749 3.34 0.77 48.32
CA GLU A 749 2.62 -0.12 49.28
C GLU A 749 1.12 0.18 49.36
N ASN A 750 0.70 1.42 49.17
CA ASN A 750 -0.69 1.88 49.33
C ASN A 750 -1.32 2.41 48.02
N LEU A 751 -1.16 1.67 46.90
CA LEU A 751 -1.69 2.10 45.59
C LEU A 751 -3.21 2.22 45.63
N SER A 752 -3.92 1.33 46.32
CA SER A 752 -5.39 1.35 46.47
C SER A 752 -5.89 2.65 47.10
N GLU A 753 -5.20 3.12 48.14
CA GLU A 753 -5.52 4.39 48.80
C GLU A 753 -5.32 5.58 47.83
N CYS A 754 -4.25 5.55 47.04
CA CYS A 754 -4.01 6.57 46.00
C CYS A 754 -5.12 6.59 44.96
N VAL A 755 -5.56 5.42 44.48
CA VAL A 755 -6.63 5.31 43.48
C VAL A 755 -7.96 5.82 44.06
N GLN A 756 -8.30 5.48 45.31
CA GLN A 756 -9.51 5.95 45.98
C GLN A 756 -9.51 7.48 46.14
N ALA A 757 -8.39 8.03 46.63
CA ALA A 757 -8.22 9.47 46.82
C ALA A 757 -8.27 10.22 45.43
N GLY A 758 -7.64 9.68 44.40
CA GLY A 758 -7.65 10.22 43.07
C GLY A 758 -9.04 10.21 42.43
N ASN A 759 -9.79 9.12 42.55
CA ASN A 759 -11.19 9.01 42.14
C ASN A 759 -12.07 10.06 42.83
N ALA A 760 -11.89 10.27 44.10
CA ALA A 760 -12.64 11.28 44.88
C ALA A 760 -12.33 12.70 44.39
N VAL A 761 -11.06 13.01 44.12
CA VAL A 761 -10.63 14.33 43.62
C VAL A 761 -11.15 14.61 42.21
N LEU A 762 -11.05 13.63 41.30
CA LEU A 762 -11.43 13.78 39.91
C LEU A 762 -12.94 13.56 39.68
N GLY A 763 -13.64 12.97 40.64
CA GLY A 763 -15.10 12.74 40.54
C GLY A 763 -15.46 11.59 39.59
N CYS A 764 -14.63 10.55 39.50
CA CYS A 764 -14.86 9.38 38.67
C CYS A 764 -14.66 8.06 39.47
N ARG A 765 -14.90 6.94 38.80
CA ARG A 765 -14.68 5.60 39.40
C ARG A 765 -13.84 4.77 38.44
N VAL A 766 -12.56 4.66 38.72
CA VAL A 766 -11.62 3.79 37.99
C VAL A 766 -11.14 2.73 38.99
N GLU A 767 -11.22 1.47 38.62
CA GLU A 767 -10.76 0.34 39.42
C GLU A 767 -9.24 0.27 39.39
N GLU A 768 -8.64 -0.13 40.56
CA GLU A 768 -7.18 -0.28 40.67
C GLU A 768 -6.60 -1.26 39.65
N GLU A 769 -7.36 -2.33 39.36
CA GLU A 769 -6.97 -3.32 38.37
C GLU A 769 -6.70 -2.68 36.96
N ARG A 770 -7.47 -1.68 36.56
CA ARG A 770 -7.24 -0.97 35.30
C ARG A 770 -5.94 -0.17 35.27
N LEU A 771 -5.45 0.25 36.42
CA LEU A 771 -4.18 1.00 36.55
C LEU A 771 -2.98 0.07 36.72
N THR A 772 -3.22 -1.18 37.07
CA THR A 772 -2.18 -2.19 37.29
C THR A 772 -2.12 -3.23 36.20
N TYR A 773 -3.16 -3.36 35.39
CA TYR A 773 -3.26 -4.39 34.36
C TYR A 773 -2.60 -3.89 33.07
N ILE A 774 -1.48 -4.49 32.71
CA ILE A 774 -0.92 -4.38 31.36
C ILE A 774 -1.69 -5.39 30.50
N CYS A 775 -2.82 -4.96 29.89
CA CYS A 775 -3.58 -5.84 29.01
C CYS A 775 -2.89 -5.97 27.65
N PRO A 776 -2.46 -7.15 27.24
CA PRO A 776 -1.96 -7.41 25.90
C PRO A 776 -3.07 -7.72 24.89
N ARG A 777 -4.37 -7.54 25.19
CA ARG A 777 -5.43 -8.10 24.35
C ARG A 777 -6.51 -7.15 23.90
N HIS A 778 -6.88 -7.39 22.68
CA HIS A 778 -8.15 -7.18 22.01
C HIS A 778 -9.33 -7.28 22.97
N CYS A 779 -9.88 -6.16 23.39
CA CYS A 779 -11.26 -6.15 23.83
C CYS A 779 -12.09 -6.51 22.60
N HIS A 780 -12.62 -7.72 22.57
CA HIS A 780 -13.70 -8.11 21.70
C HIS A 780 -14.81 -7.06 21.81
N TYR A 781 -15.05 -6.33 20.75
CA TYR A 781 -16.31 -5.62 20.58
C TYR A 781 -17.42 -6.65 20.46
N TYR A 782 -18.05 -6.97 21.60
CA TYR A 782 -19.45 -7.39 21.64
C TYR A 782 -20.26 -6.09 21.83
N HIS A 783 -20.84 -5.60 20.74
CA HIS A 783 -22.24 -5.19 20.59
C HIS A 783 -22.44 -4.62 19.18
#